data_4d463cd93400771befd948ad39606dba
#
_entry.id   4d463cd93400771befd948ad39606dba
#
_cell.length_a   1.000
_cell.length_b   1.000
_cell.length_c   1.000
_cell.angle_alpha   90.00
_cell.angle_beta   90.00
_cell.angle_gamma   90.00
#
_symmetry.space_group_name_H-M   'P 1'
#
loop_
_entity.id
_entity.type
_entity.pdbx_description
1 polymer ?
#
loop_
_entity_poly.entity_id
_entity_poly.type
_entity_poly.pdbx_seq_one_letter_code
_entity_poly.pdbx_strand_id
1 'polypeptide(L)'
;MKALYFFLAVIIAIITANFIIVSAESNLKIIYSSWMLIINSLIAAGLSVMILLKDRQSIKRDKTTIHLTFGLVFWFLANIIWGYYEIVLDIVSPVPSLADLFLLSAYGFLIYRLIITYRNLDHTTDKKVIFLIILGTGLFLMYILNLTLFLNETSSFRGLMLFVVTIAYPTLNSVLTVLVLMILLEIKSERHHFIPWICELVALLSVVVGDSWFAIIVLTAFVEQIWISALLLSAHYLLIAGGLVYYLRHHIKWQSKDLVFKIVSIIRNKSSKKALLYSFVLVSFLIVVGLYSTNAFIVNDDRYFISKKASSIQLPSSSSQTSQSSSNNGEVIKEFVVGAIFPFTGSLSSTGKPIKVALEKAEYDVNKEFQDNNSPFRFNLLMADSKTSPEGSLTAIKKLHENGAKIIIGPGTSSAVSAVKEYADKNGIILISYSSTSPLLSIEGDNLFRLVPDDTHQGKIIAERMIQDGIKVIVPFWRGDIYGDGLYNSTKSEFEKIGGKVEEGVNYKPHTGNFATSLHRINFLMWNQELKIINTIVSDSIKKYGANSVGVYAVSYDEITPILIQAPLFESLGKVRWYGSDSITENHHLTKNVDSALFAMQTHFANPLYSIGSSEAEKTTELKEALEKELHEVGSITYPANGYDSYWIASLSLYKNDTLDNNNKENVTKSFREIVFETAESFNGVSGKIELNNAGDRVGGNYDFWVVNKNNNSKSYEWEIEHSFETAKQCPAGSHSSC
;
A
#
# COMPACT_ATOMS: atom_id res chain seq x y z
N MET A 1 -11.16 7.82 47.97
CA MET A 1 -9.77 7.88 47.54
C MET A 1 -9.34 6.70 46.67
N LYS A 2 -9.40 5.41 47.13
CA LYS A 2 -8.89 4.27 46.33
C LYS A 2 -9.58 4.04 44.98
N ALA A 3 -10.88 4.32 44.83
CA ALA A 3 -11.59 4.25 43.56
C ALA A 3 -11.15 5.35 42.59
N LEU A 4 -10.87 6.56 43.09
CA LEU A 4 -10.36 7.66 42.28
C LEU A 4 -8.95 7.33 41.70
N TYR A 5 -8.07 6.73 42.52
CA TYR A 5 -6.74 6.31 42.04
C TYR A 5 -6.84 5.20 40.98
N PHE A 6 -7.81 4.30 41.09
CA PHE A 6 -8.05 3.27 40.07
C PHE A 6 -8.51 3.89 38.74
N PHE A 7 -9.51 4.79 38.79
CA PHE A 7 -9.96 5.52 37.61
C PHE A 7 -8.84 6.37 36.99
N LEU A 8 -8.03 7.02 37.83
CA LEU A 8 -6.87 7.79 37.35
C LEU A 8 -5.86 6.87 36.66
N ALA A 9 -5.61 5.69 37.20
CA ALA A 9 -4.71 4.70 36.59
C ALA A 9 -5.22 4.19 35.23
N VAL A 10 -6.54 3.95 35.11
CA VAL A 10 -7.19 3.58 33.83
C VAL A 10 -7.08 4.71 32.82
N ILE A 11 -7.37 5.96 33.25
CA ILE A 11 -7.24 7.14 32.37
C ILE A 11 -5.78 7.32 31.92
N ILE A 12 -4.82 7.19 32.81
CA ILE A 12 -3.40 7.29 32.47
C ILE A 12 -3.00 6.18 31.49
N ALA A 13 -3.48 4.96 31.69
CA ALA A 13 -3.22 3.85 30.76
C ALA A 13 -3.81 4.13 29.37
N ILE A 14 -5.04 4.68 29.30
CA ILE A 14 -5.67 5.09 28.03
C ILE A 14 -4.83 6.19 27.36
N ILE A 15 -4.45 7.24 28.11
CA ILE A 15 -3.66 8.36 27.58
C ILE A 15 -2.31 7.88 27.08
N THR A 16 -1.63 7.00 27.84
CA THR A 16 -0.31 6.45 27.44
C THR A 16 -0.42 5.59 26.18
N ALA A 17 -1.42 4.74 26.10
CA ALA A 17 -1.68 3.92 24.92
C ALA A 17 -1.99 4.79 23.68
N ASN A 18 -2.80 5.83 23.87
CA ASN A 18 -3.12 6.78 22.81
C ASN A 18 -1.90 7.58 22.35
N PHE A 19 -1.03 7.98 23.29
CA PHE A 19 0.20 8.70 22.96
C PHE A 19 1.15 7.83 22.13
N ILE A 20 1.28 6.53 22.44
CA ILE A 20 2.09 5.57 21.68
C ILE A 20 1.54 5.44 20.24
N ILE A 21 0.23 5.34 20.07
CA ILE A 21 -0.39 5.22 18.73
C ILE A 21 -0.22 6.51 17.93
N VAL A 22 -0.45 7.68 18.54
CA VAL A 22 -0.32 8.98 17.86
C VAL A 22 1.11 9.25 17.40
N SER A 23 2.10 8.87 18.23
CA SER A 23 3.53 9.06 17.92
C SER A 23 4.12 8.01 16.99
N ALA A 24 3.39 6.96 16.64
CA ALA A 24 3.85 5.93 15.72
C ALA A 24 3.83 6.41 14.26
N GLU A 25 4.67 5.82 13.41
CA GLU A 25 4.60 5.98 11.95
C GLU A 25 3.26 5.49 11.40
N SER A 26 2.82 6.06 10.27
CA SER A 26 1.48 5.82 9.70
C SER A 26 1.12 4.34 9.57
N ASN A 27 2.06 3.52 9.09
CA ASN A 27 1.88 2.09 8.89
C ASN A 27 1.77 1.30 10.21
N LEU A 28 2.40 1.79 11.28
CA LEU A 28 2.40 1.14 12.59
C LEU A 28 1.16 1.51 13.42
N LYS A 29 0.50 2.63 13.11
CA LYS A 29 -0.71 3.07 13.82
C LYS A 29 -1.84 2.04 13.76
N ILE A 30 -2.07 1.44 12.60
CA ILE A 30 -3.10 0.43 12.40
C ILE A 30 -2.77 -0.82 13.21
N ILE A 31 -1.55 -1.32 13.10
CA ILE A 31 -1.09 -2.53 13.82
C ILE A 31 -1.22 -2.33 15.33
N TYR A 32 -0.76 -1.19 15.86
CA TYR A 32 -0.84 -0.91 17.30
C TYR A 32 -2.29 -0.74 17.77
N SER A 33 -3.14 -0.11 16.96
CA SER A 33 -4.56 0.05 17.29
C SER A 33 -5.28 -1.29 17.35
N SER A 34 -5.01 -2.22 16.43
CA SER A 34 -5.59 -3.56 16.39
C SER A 34 -5.17 -4.41 17.58
N TRP A 35 -3.87 -4.38 17.95
CA TRP A 35 -3.39 -5.04 19.17
C TRP A 35 -4.05 -4.48 20.43
N MET A 36 -4.22 -3.16 20.52
CA MET A 36 -4.89 -2.54 21.67
C MET A 36 -6.35 -2.94 21.78
N LEU A 37 -7.07 -3.08 20.67
CA LEU A 37 -8.44 -3.58 20.65
C LEU A 37 -8.52 -5.01 21.16
N ILE A 38 -7.64 -5.91 20.71
CA ILE A 38 -7.59 -7.31 21.14
C ILE A 38 -7.30 -7.40 22.65
N ILE A 39 -6.28 -6.68 23.14
CA ILE A 39 -5.87 -6.72 24.55
C ILE A 39 -6.98 -6.17 25.45
N ASN A 40 -7.58 -5.04 25.10
CA ASN A 40 -8.59 -4.39 25.93
C ASN A 40 -9.92 -5.17 25.95
N SER A 41 -10.31 -5.75 24.82
CA SER A 41 -11.47 -6.65 24.76
C SER A 41 -11.24 -7.96 25.52
N LEU A 42 -10.03 -8.52 25.51
CA LEU A 42 -9.64 -9.67 26.34
C LEU A 42 -9.78 -9.37 27.83
N ILE A 43 -9.32 -8.19 28.28
CA ILE A 43 -9.46 -7.77 29.69
C ILE A 43 -10.93 -7.67 30.07
N ALA A 44 -11.78 -7.04 29.26
CA ALA A 44 -13.20 -6.93 29.53
C ALA A 44 -13.90 -8.29 29.54
N ALA A 45 -13.63 -9.15 28.57
CA ALA A 45 -14.16 -10.52 28.52
C ALA A 45 -13.70 -11.38 29.72
N GLY A 46 -12.41 -11.34 30.05
CA GLY A 46 -11.85 -12.07 31.19
C GLY A 46 -12.47 -11.67 32.54
N LEU A 47 -12.67 -10.36 32.75
CA LEU A 47 -13.35 -9.86 33.95
C LEU A 47 -14.82 -10.31 34.01
N SER A 48 -15.53 -10.31 32.89
CA SER A 48 -16.91 -10.79 32.83
C SER A 48 -17.03 -12.29 33.12
N VAL A 49 -16.10 -13.13 32.64
CA VAL A 49 -16.00 -14.55 32.97
C VAL A 49 -15.74 -14.75 34.45
N MET A 50 -14.86 -13.96 35.07
CA MET A 50 -14.59 -13.99 36.50
C MET A 50 -15.85 -13.66 37.30
N ILE A 51 -16.64 -12.66 36.89
CA ILE A 51 -17.92 -12.32 37.53
C ILE A 51 -18.88 -13.49 37.39
N LEU A 52 -19.04 -14.07 36.20
CA LEU A 52 -19.93 -15.23 35.97
C LEU A 52 -19.58 -16.43 36.81
N LEU A 53 -18.29 -16.77 36.95
CA LEU A 53 -17.82 -17.88 37.77
C LEU A 53 -18.11 -17.67 39.27
N LYS A 54 -17.97 -16.41 39.74
CA LYS A 54 -18.28 -16.06 41.13
C LYS A 54 -19.80 -16.01 41.41
N ASP A 55 -20.57 -15.47 40.47
CA ASP A 55 -22.02 -15.35 40.59
C ASP A 55 -22.69 -16.73 40.63
N ARG A 56 -22.08 -17.78 40.02
CA ARG A 56 -22.52 -19.18 40.15
C ARG A 56 -22.52 -19.69 41.59
N GLN A 57 -21.74 -19.11 42.49
CA GLN A 57 -21.65 -19.49 43.90
C GLN A 57 -22.60 -18.64 44.77
N SER A 58 -23.29 -17.66 44.22
CA SER A 58 -24.25 -16.81 44.93
C SER A 58 -25.64 -17.46 45.01
N ILE A 59 -26.31 -17.29 46.17
CA ILE A 59 -27.68 -17.78 46.42
C ILE A 59 -28.71 -17.05 45.53
N LYS A 60 -28.43 -15.80 45.17
CA LYS A 60 -29.22 -14.99 44.22
C LYS A 60 -28.45 -14.80 42.91
N ARG A 61 -28.61 -15.73 42.01
CA ARG A 61 -27.97 -15.74 40.69
C ARG A 61 -28.60 -14.68 39.80
N ASP A 62 -27.79 -13.70 39.36
CA ASP A 62 -28.20 -12.78 38.30
C ASP A 62 -28.05 -13.45 36.93
N LYS A 63 -29.20 -13.85 36.35
CA LYS A 63 -29.21 -14.50 35.02
C LYS A 63 -28.69 -13.59 33.89
N THR A 64 -28.65 -12.28 34.09
CA THR A 64 -28.23 -11.31 33.09
C THR A 64 -26.70 -11.31 32.88
N THR A 65 -25.92 -11.70 33.91
CA THR A 65 -24.46 -11.80 33.86
C THR A 65 -23.97 -12.79 32.79
N ILE A 66 -24.71 -13.85 32.51
CA ILE A 66 -24.34 -14.84 31.48
C ILE A 66 -24.38 -14.21 30.08
N HIS A 67 -25.41 -13.39 29.80
CA HIS A 67 -25.56 -12.74 28.51
C HIS A 67 -24.51 -11.60 28.30
N LEU A 68 -24.16 -10.91 29.39
CA LEU A 68 -23.04 -9.96 29.36
C LEU A 68 -21.74 -10.65 28.97
N THR A 69 -21.48 -11.80 29.62
CA THR A 69 -20.25 -12.56 29.35
C THR A 69 -20.19 -13.06 27.92
N PHE A 70 -21.28 -13.64 27.38
CA PHE A 70 -21.33 -14.05 25.99
C PHE A 70 -21.13 -12.88 25.04
N GLY A 71 -21.77 -11.73 25.27
CA GLY A 71 -21.59 -10.54 24.46
C GLY A 71 -20.13 -10.09 24.40
N LEU A 72 -19.46 -9.97 25.56
CA LEU A 72 -18.07 -9.52 25.63
C LEU A 72 -17.08 -10.55 25.05
N VAL A 73 -17.33 -11.86 25.23
CA VAL A 73 -16.51 -12.92 24.61
C VAL A 73 -16.65 -12.91 23.09
N PHE A 74 -17.85 -12.72 22.55
CA PHE A 74 -18.07 -12.63 21.11
C PHE A 74 -17.42 -11.37 20.52
N TRP A 75 -17.45 -10.22 21.21
CA TRP A 75 -16.70 -9.03 20.80
C TRP A 75 -15.20 -9.28 20.81
N PHE A 76 -14.68 -9.99 21.81
CA PHE A 76 -13.25 -10.35 21.85
C PHE A 76 -12.87 -11.26 20.66
N LEU A 77 -13.68 -12.28 20.36
CA LEU A 77 -13.43 -13.17 19.20
C LEU A 77 -13.49 -12.38 17.89
N ALA A 78 -14.42 -11.45 17.76
CA ALA A 78 -14.50 -10.57 16.59
C ALA A 78 -13.23 -9.72 16.43
N ASN A 79 -12.71 -9.14 17.51
CA ASN A 79 -11.48 -8.34 17.46
C ASN A 79 -10.24 -9.18 17.12
N ILE A 80 -10.18 -10.46 17.55
CA ILE A 80 -9.11 -11.39 17.11
C ILE A 80 -9.19 -11.61 15.59
N ILE A 81 -10.38 -11.91 15.08
CA ILE A 81 -10.59 -12.16 13.65
C ILE A 81 -10.28 -10.88 12.85
N TRP A 82 -10.76 -9.73 13.32
CA TRP A 82 -10.46 -8.44 12.71
C TRP A 82 -8.96 -8.14 12.69
N GLY A 83 -8.29 -8.30 13.83
CA GLY A 83 -6.83 -8.11 13.93
C GLY A 83 -6.05 -9.11 13.08
N TYR A 84 -6.54 -10.35 12.91
CA TYR A 84 -5.94 -11.30 11.97
C TYR A 84 -5.99 -10.79 10.53
N TYR A 85 -7.13 -10.22 10.10
CA TYR A 85 -7.23 -9.59 8.78
C TYR A 85 -6.27 -8.41 8.63
N GLU A 86 -6.19 -7.53 9.65
CA GLU A 86 -5.37 -6.31 9.58
C GLU A 86 -3.88 -6.56 9.74
N ILE A 87 -3.48 -7.48 10.65
CA ILE A 87 -2.06 -7.69 11.00
C ILE A 87 -1.41 -8.78 10.13
N VAL A 88 -2.15 -9.87 9.83
CA VAL A 88 -1.58 -11.04 9.13
C VAL A 88 -1.87 -11.02 7.65
N LEU A 89 -3.09 -10.60 7.26
CA LEU A 89 -3.51 -10.55 5.85
C LEU A 89 -3.36 -9.15 5.24
N ASP A 90 -2.92 -8.17 6.03
CA ASP A 90 -2.77 -6.76 5.62
C ASP A 90 -4.04 -6.17 4.97
N ILE A 91 -5.21 -6.63 5.42
CA ILE A 91 -6.52 -6.19 4.95
C ILE A 91 -7.08 -5.18 5.94
N VAL A 92 -6.91 -3.90 5.65
CA VAL A 92 -7.44 -2.83 6.49
C VAL A 92 -8.96 -2.75 6.33
N SER A 93 -9.71 -2.77 7.46
CA SER A 93 -11.18 -2.70 7.50
C SER A 93 -11.89 -3.80 6.68
N PRO A 94 -11.81 -5.07 7.11
CA PRO A 94 -12.42 -6.21 6.43
C PRO A 94 -13.96 -6.24 6.60
N VAL A 95 -14.70 -5.36 5.92
CA VAL A 95 -16.17 -5.26 5.98
C VAL A 95 -16.81 -5.59 4.62
N PRO A 96 -17.79 -6.49 4.55
CA PRO A 96 -18.26 -7.48 5.51
C PRO A 96 -17.28 -8.66 5.66
N SER A 97 -17.12 -9.17 6.88
CA SER A 97 -16.19 -10.25 7.20
C SER A 97 -16.77 -11.25 8.20
N LEU A 98 -16.04 -12.32 8.49
CA LEU A 98 -16.42 -13.25 9.55
C LEU A 98 -16.48 -12.57 10.94
N ALA A 99 -15.70 -11.50 11.16
CA ALA A 99 -15.75 -10.73 12.39
C ALA A 99 -17.13 -10.08 12.61
N ASP A 100 -17.79 -9.64 11.54
CA ASP A 100 -19.11 -9.01 11.61
C ASP A 100 -20.19 -9.97 12.15
N LEU A 101 -20.09 -11.28 11.84
CA LEU A 101 -20.98 -12.28 12.38
C LEU A 101 -20.89 -12.37 13.92
N PHE A 102 -19.66 -12.34 14.45
CA PHE A 102 -19.43 -12.33 15.90
C PHE A 102 -19.85 -11.02 16.54
N LEU A 103 -19.56 -9.87 15.89
CA LEU A 103 -20.00 -8.55 16.35
C LEU A 103 -21.53 -8.47 16.46
N LEU A 104 -22.25 -8.81 15.40
CA LEU A 104 -23.71 -8.77 15.37
C LEU A 104 -24.33 -9.74 16.40
N SER A 105 -23.76 -10.93 16.57
CA SER A 105 -24.18 -11.87 17.61
C SER A 105 -24.01 -11.31 19.02
N ALA A 106 -22.90 -10.61 19.27
CA ALA A 106 -22.64 -9.96 20.57
C ALA A 106 -23.72 -8.93 20.91
N TYR A 107 -24.14 -8.11 19.93
CA TYR A 107 -25.24 -7.15 20.14
C TYR A 107 -26.53 -7.83 20.55
N GLY A 108 -26.88 -8.98 19.98
CA GLY A 108 -28.06 -9.78 20.39
C GLY A 108 -28.05 -10.12 21.85
N PHE A 109 -26.91 -10.64 22.37
CA PHE A 109 -26.75 -10.98 23.79
C PHE A 109 -26.83 -9.74 24.70
N LEU A 110 -26.19 -8.64 24.31
CA LEU A 110 -26.15 -7.41 25.11
C LEU A 110 -27.51 -6.71 25.15
N ILE A 111 -28.21 -6.59 24.04
CA ILE A 111 -29.57 -6.03 23.97
C ILE A 111 -30.54 -6.86 24.83
N TYR A 112 -30.50 -8.19 24.70
CA TYR A 112 -31.34 -9.09 25.49
C TYR A 112 -31.08 -8.93 27.00
N ARG A 113 -29.81 -8.82 27.41
CA ARG A 113 -29.43 -8.51 28.79
C ARG A 113 -30.08 -7.23 29.29
N LEU A 114 -29.94 -6.13 28.53
CA LEU A 114 -30.43 -4.83 28.93
C LEU A 114 -31.96 -4.79 29.01
N ILE A 115 -32.65 -5.42 28.06
CA ILE A 115 -34.12 -5.55 28.09
C ILE A 115 -34.60 -6.30 29.34
N ILE A 116 -33.96 -7.42 29.68
CA ILE A 116 -34.35 -8.18 30.92
C ILE A 116 -34.05 -7.30 32.14
N THR A 117 -32.90 -6.62 32.18
CA THR A 117 -32.54 -5.78 33.31
C THR A 117 -33.57 -4.66 33.47
N TYR A 118 -33.92 -3.95 32.38
CA TYR A 118 -34.90 -2.88 32.39
C TYR A 118 -36.28 -3.37 32.86
N ARG A 119 -36.74 -4.53 32.34
CA ARG A 119 -38.05 -5.12 32.74
C ARG A 119 -38.14 -5.48 34.21
N ASN A 120 -37.03 -5.74 34.87
CA ASN A 120 -37.00 -6.10 36.31
C ASN A 120 -36.87 -4.88 37.23
N LEU A 121 -36.89 -3.67 36.71
CA LEU A 121 -36.88 -2.40 37.49
C LEU A 121 -38.29 -1.84 37.66
N ASP A 122 -38.48 -1.09 38.75
CA ASP A 122 -39.69 -0.30 38.98
C ASP A 122 -39.71 0.94 38.08
N HIS A 123 -40.68 1.00 37.17
CA HIS A 123 -40.77 2.11 36.22
C HIS A 123 -41.39 3.35 36.84
N THR A 124 -40.57 4.34 37.16
CA THR A 124 -40.97 5.62 37.80
C THR A 124 -40.74 6.83 36.91
N THR A 125 -40.05 6.65 35.79
CA THR A 125 -39.70 7.75 34.86
C THR A 125 -40.91 8.23 34.06
N ASP A 126 -41.07 9.54 33.92
CA ASP A 126 -42.14 10.17 33.11
C ASP A 126 -42.04 9.69 31.65
N LYS A 127 -43.14 9.20 31.10
CA LYS A 127 -43.24 8.79 29.68
C LYS A 127 -42.77 9.83 28.69
N LYS A 128 -42.90 11.13 29.04
CA LYS A 128 -42.40 12.24 28.20
C LYS A 128 -40.89 12.25 28.07
N VAL A 129 -40.15 11.90 29.15
CA VAL A 129 -38.68 11.80 29.12
C VAL A 129 -38.24 10.65 28.23
N ILE A 130 -38.89 9.50 28.36
CA ILE A 130 -38.65 8.32 27.52
C ILE A 130 -38.89 8.66 26.05
N PHE A 131 -40.00 9.34 25.76
CA PHE A 131 -40.35 9.79 24.40
C PHE A 131 -39.27 10.73 23.81
N LEU A 132 -38.78 11.72 24.59
CA LEU A 132 -37.72 12.62 24.15
C LEU A 132 -36.41 11.92 23.85
N ILE A 133 -36.03 10.90 24.64
CA ILE A 133 -34.83 10.07 24.40
C ILE A 133 -34.99 9.31 23.10
N ILE A 134 -36.11 8.63 22.88
CA ILE A 134 -36.37 7.87 21.65
C ILE A 134 -36.41 8.81 20.44
N LEU A 135 -37.04 9.97 20.55
CA LEU A 135 -37.11 10.96 19.48
C LEU A 135 -35.71 11.51 19.14
N GLY A 136 -34.90 11.88 20.12
CA GLY A 136 -33.52 12.35 19.89
C GLY A 136 -32.64 11.30 19.23
N THR A 137 -32.75 10.04 19.66
CA THR A 137 -32.02 8.92 19.04
C THR A 137 -32.51 8.67 17.61
N GLY A 138 -33.83 8.73 17.40
CA GLY A 138 -34.40 8.60 16.04
C GLY A 138 -33.91 9.68 15.06
N LEU A 139 -33.82 10.94 15.53
CA LEU A 139 -33.28 12.05 14.72
C LEU A 139 -31.79 11.84 14.43
N PHE A 140 -31.00 11.37 15.41
CA PHE A 140 -29.60 11.03 15.19
C PHE A 140 -29.43 9.91 14.16
N LEU A 141 -30.23 8.85 14.27
CA LEU A 141 -30.19 7.74 13.30
C LEU A 141 -30.63 8.17 11.89
N MET A 142 -31.62 9.06 11.80
CA MET A 142 -32.01 9.67 10.51
C MET A 142 -30.87 10.51 9.92
N TYR A 143 -30.12 11.24 10.75
CA TYR A 143 -28.95 11.98 10.28
C TYR A 143 -27.87 11.04 9.75
N ILE A 144 -27.51 9.96 10.47
CA ILE A 144 -26.55 8.96 10.01
C ILE A 144 -27.03 8.28 8.71
N LEU A 145 -28.31 7.92 8.64
CA LEU A 145 -28.90 7.32 7.44
C LEU A 145 -28.80 8.25 6.23
N ASN A 146 -29.17 9.54 6.40
CA ASN A 146 -29.04 10.53 5.34
C ASN A 146 -27.59 10.71 4.88
N LEU A 147 -26.66 10.81 5.84
CA LEU A 147 -25.24 10.93 5.53
C LEU A 147 -24.74 9.70 4.75
N THR A 148 -25.12 8.51 5.18
CA THR A 148 -24.73 7.25 4.53
C THR A 148 -25.36 7.10 3.13
N LEU A 149 -26.64 7.47 2.97
CA LEU A 149 -27.31 7.47 1.67
C LEU A 149 -26.72 8.50 0.70
N PHE A 150 -26.32 9.67 1.21
CA PHE A 150 -25.69 10.71 0.41
C PHE A 150 -24.31 10.29 -0.10
N LEU A 151 -23.58 9.52 0.70
CA LEU A 151 -22.19 9.10 0.42
C LEU A 151 -22.08 7.73 -0.27
N ASN A 152 -23.15 6.93 -0.34
CA ASN A 152 -23.08 5.55 -0.81
C ASN A 152 -24.01 5.28 -2.00
N GLU A 153 -23.48 4.67 -3.07
CA GLU A 153 -24.28 4.14 -4.18
C GLU A 153 -24.61 2.65 -3.95
N THR A 154 -25.90 2.35 -3.78
CA THR A 154 -26.40 1.01 -3.44
C THR A 154 -26.60 0.09 -4.66
N SER A 155 -26.07 0.42 -5.83
CA SER A 155 -26.32 -0.28 -7.08
C SER A 155 -25.70 -1.67 -7.20
N SER A 156 -24.70 -2.01 -6.36
CA SER A 156 -24.09 -3.34 -6.32
C SER A 156 -24.47 -4.11 -5.05
N PHE A 157 -24.56 -5.47 -5.13
CA PHE A 157 -24.81 -6.33 -3.96
C PHE A 157 -23.79 -6.07 -2.83
N ARG A 158 -22.54 -5.83 -3.17
CA ARG A 158 -21.47 -5.51 -2.22
C ARG A 158 -21.64 -4.12 -1.60
N GLY A 159 -22.00 -3.12 -2.40
CA GLY A 159 -22.34 -1.78 -1.91
C GLY A 159 -23.51 -1.81 -0.94
N LEU A 160 -24.53 -2.62 -1.25
CA LEU A 160 -25.66 -2.84 -0.34
C LEU A 160 -25.23 -3.49 0.98
N MET A 161 -24.33 -4.49 0.97
CA MET A 161 -23.82 -5.12 2.19
C MET A 161 -22.97 -4.15 3.03
N LEU A 162 -22.11 -3.37 2.39
CA LEU A 162 -21.33 -2.32 3.07
C LEU A 162 -22.25 -1.28 3.71
N PHE A 163 -23.27 -0.80 2.98
CA PHE A 163 -24.30 0.10 3.47
C PHE A 163 -25.02 -0.46 4.69
N VAL A 164 -25.47 -1.72 4.64
CA VAL A 164 -26.15 -2.38 5.77
C VAL A 164 -25.26 -2.45 7.00
N VAL A 165 -24.00 -2.84 6.86
CA VAL A 165 -23.08 -2.97 7.99
C VAL A 165 -22.71 -1.60 8.56
N THR A 166 -22.47 -0.60 7.71
CA THR A 166 -22.12 0.77 8.11
C THR A 166 -23.24 1.45 8.93
N ILE A 167 -24.51 1.16 8.62
CA ILE A 167 -25.65 1.67 9.40
C ILE A 167 -25.92 0.79 10.62
N ALA A 168 -25.71 -0.51 10.55
CA ALA A 168 -26.05 -1.45 11.62
C ALA A 168 -25.30 -1.13 12.92
N TYR A 169 -24.00 -0.85 12.86
CA TYR A 169 -23.21 -0.63 14.06
C TYR A 169 -23.61 0.64 14.84
N PRO A 170 -23.68 1.84 14.24
CA PRO A 170 -24.15 3.02 14.96
C PRO A 170 -25.59 2.85 15.49
N THR A 171 -26.45 2.14 14.73
CA THR A 171 -27.83 1.88 15.13
C THR A 171 -27.88 0.98 16.36
N LEU A 172 -27.20 -0.16 16.35
CA LEU A 172 -27.19 -1.11 17.44
C LEU A 172 -26.56 -0.51 18.72
N ASN A 173 -25.48 0.25 18.58
CA ASN A 173 -24.86 0.96 19.69
C ASN A 173 -25.76 2.07 20.25
N SER A 174 -26.51 2.76 19.42
CA SER A 174 -27.51 3.73 19.85
C SER A 174 -28.64 3.06 20.63
N VAL A 175 -29.11 1.88 20.19
CA VAL A 175 -30.12 1.09 20.93
C VAL A 175 -29.58 0.66 22.29
N LEU A 176 -28.35 0.16 22.38
CA LEU A 176 -27.71 -0.17 23.66
C LEU A 176 -27.62 1.07 24.58
N THR A 177 -27.20 2.21 24.01
CA THR A 177 -27.05 3.48 24.75
C THR A 177 -28.39 3.93 25.35
N VAL A 178 -29.47 3.89 24.56
CA VAL A 178 -30.82 4.21 25.04
C VAL A 178 -31.24 3.28 26.17
N LEU A 179 -31.06 1.98 26.03
CA LEU A 179 -31.43 1.01 27.06
C LEU A 179 -30.65 1.23 28.36
N VAL A 180 -29.35 1.52 28.29
CA VAL A 180 -28.52 1.84 29.47
C VAL A 180 -28.97 3.15 30.11
N LEU A 181 -29.30 4.18 29.30
CA LEU A 181 -29.83 5.45 29.81
C LEU A 181 -31.19 5.27 30.52
N MET A 182 -32.09 4.48 29.94
CA MET A 182 -33.35 4.12 30.55
C MET A 182 -33.17 3.39 31.90
N ILE A 183 -32.25 2.45 31.97
CA ILE A 183 -31.89 1.74 33.22
C ILE A 183 -31.37 2.74 34.27
N LEU A 184 -30.47 3.65 33.87
CA LEU A 184 -29.91 4.67 34.76
C LEU A 184 -30.98 5.61 35.36
N LEU A 185 -32.01 5.94 34.57
CA LEU A 185 -33.11 6.79 35.03
C LEU A 185 -34.02 6.09 36.07
N GLU A 186 -34.13 4.75 35.99
CA GLU A 186 -34.94 3.95 36.91
C GLU A 186 -34.19 3.51 38.17
N ILE A 187 -32.86 3.48 38.17
CA ILE A 187 -32.06 3.07 39.33
C ILE A 187 -32.13 4.17 40.41
N LYS A 188 -32.88 3.92 41.47
CA LYS A 188 -32.92 4.78 42.65
C LYS A 188 -31.64 4.63 43.50
N SER A 189 -30.81 5.61 43.43
CA SER A 189 -29.96 6.22 44.47
C SER A 189 -29.09 5.39 45.42
N GLU A 190 -28.64 4.19 45.11
CA GLU A 190 -27.47 3.66 45.82
C GLU A 190 -26.21 3.87 44.95
N ARG A 191 -25.31 4.72 45.46
CA ARG A 191 -24.08 5.14 44.73
C ARG A 191 -23.26 3.99 44.14
N HIS A 192 -23.34 2.80 44.78
CA HIS A 192 -22.58 1.65 44.38
C HIS A 192 -23.21 0.86 43.18
N HIS A 193 -24.52 0.95 43.01
CA HIS A 193 -25.20 0.38 41.83
C HIS A 193 -25.12 1.28 40.60
N PHE A 194 -24.97 2.58 40.77
CA PHE A 194 -25.00 3.58 39.71
C PHE A 194 -23.69 3.64 38.89
N ILE A 195 -22.53 3.48 39.53
CA ILE A 195 -21.22 3.68 38.88
C ILE A 195 -20.96 2.70 37.73
N PRO A 196 -21.21 1.37 37.82
CA PRO A 196 -21.01 0.47 36.68
C PRO A 196 -21.82 0.86 35.44
N TRP A 197 -23.08 1.33 35.67
CA TRP A 197 -23.96 1.77 34.57
C TRP A 197 -23.52 3.08 33.92
N ILE A 198 -22.95 4.04 34.72
CA ILE A 198 -22.32 5.22 34.15
C ILE A 198 -21.11 4.83 33.29
N CYS A 199 -20.27 3.93 33.77
CA CYS A 199 -19.13 3.44 32.98
C CYS A 199 -19.60 2.80 31.66
N GLU A 200 -20.68 2.02 31.70
CA GLU A 200 -21.27 1.40 30.52
C GLU A 200 -21.88 2.44 29.57
N LEU A 201 -22.56 3.49 30.09
CA LEU A 201 -23.09 4.57 29.27
C LEU A 201 -21.97 5.34 28.55
N VAL A 202 -20.93 5.78 29.28
CA VAL A 202 -19.82 6.51 28.70
C VAL A 202 -19.06 5.66 27.68
N ALA A 203 -18.93 4.35 27.96
CA ALA A 203 -18.34 3.38 27.05
C ALA A 203 -19.15 3.30 25.74
N LEU A 204 -20.48 3.17 25.81
CA LEU A 204 -21.35 3.12 24.64
C LEU A 204 -21.37 4.43 23.84
N LEU A 205 -21.34 5.59 24.53
CA LEU A 205 -21.19 6.87 23.84
C LEU A 205 -19.85 6.96 23.07
N SER A 206 -18.77 6.44 23.66
CA SER A 206 -17.47 6.38 22.98
C SER A 206 -17.52 5.52 21.72
N VAL A 207 -18.19 4.37 21.77
CA VAL A 207 -18.30 3.48 20.60
C VAL A 207 -19.24 4.04 19.54
N VAL A 208 -20.34 4.70 19.92
CA VAL A 208 -21.24 5.37 18.96
C VAL A 208 -20.47 6.44 18.17
N VAL A 209 -19.64 7.24 18.83
CA VAL A 209 -18.80 8.23 18.16
C VAL A 209 -17.72 7.52 17.30
N GLY A 210 -17.09 6.47 17.82
CA GLY A 210 -16.07 5.70 17.11
C GLY A 210 -16.60 5.06 15.84
N ASP A 211 -17.76 4.41 15.89
CA ASP A 211 -18.38 3.77 14.72
C ASP A 211 -18.92 4.79 13.71
N SER A 212 -19.46 5.92 14.21
CA SER A 212 -19.88 7.01 13.31
C SER A 212 -18.68 7.62 12.59
N TRP A 213 -17.56 7.79 13.29
CA TRP A 213 -16.31 8.25 12.70
C TRP A 213 -15.74 7.23 11.71
N PHE A 214 -15.77 5.94 12.07
CA PHE A 214 -15.40 4.86 11.18
C PHE A 214 -16.25 4.86 9.90
N ALA A 215 -17.56 4.99 10.02
CA ALA A 215 -18.48 5.08 8.90
C ALA A 215 -18.13 6.26 7.97
N ILE A 216 -17.86 7.44 8.54
CA ILE A 216 -17.43 8.62 7.76
C ILE A 216 -16.10 8.36 7.05
N ILE A 217 -15.10 7.78 7.74
CA ILE A 217 -13.79 7.47 7.17
C ILE A 217 -13.92 6.49 6.01
N VAL A 218 -14.68 5.41 6.19
CA VAL A 218 -14.91 4.39 5.14
C VAL A 218 -15.62 5.00 3.93
N LEU A 219 -16.55 5.93 4.15
CA LEU A 219 -17.32 6.59 3.08
C LEU A 219 -16.57 7.75 2.41
N THR A 220 -15.61 8.37 3.10
CA THR A 220 -14.85 9.54 2.60
C THR A 220 -13.41 9.23 2.22
N ALA A 221 -12.98 7.96 2.39
CA ALA A 221 -11.62 7.48 2.11
C ALA A 221 -10.47 8.15 2.90
N PHE A 222 -10.77 8.84 4.02
CA PHE A 222 -9.74 9.36 4.94
C PHE A 222 -9.14 8.26 5.82
N VAL A 223 -8.65 7.18 5.19
CA VAL A 223 -8.17 5.95 5.85
C VAL A 223 -7.03 6.20 6.84
N GLU A 224 -6.22 7.23 6.61
CA GLU A 224 -5.14 7.62 7.54
C GLU A 224 -5.65 7.96 8.95
N GLN A 225 -6.94 8.26 9.12
CA GLN A 225 -7.55 8.61 10.40
C GLN A 225 -8.31 7.46 11.07
N ILE A 226 -8.25 6.23 10.52
CA ILE A 226 -8.97 5.07 11.07
C ILE A 226 -8.53 4.72 12.50
N TRP A 227 -7.29 5.04 12.86
CA TRP A 227 -6.76 4.88 14.21
C TRP A 227 -7.55 5.66 15.27
N ILE A 228 -8.22 6.77 14.90
CA ILE A 228 -9.07 7.56 15.82
C ILE A 228 -10.29 6.73 16.25
N SER A 229 -10.94 6.05 15.32
CA SER A 229 -12.03 5.11 15.63
C SER A 229 -11.55 3.99 16.56
N ALA A 230 -10.41 3.38 16.25
CA ALA A 230 -9.83 2.32 17.06
C ALA A 230 -9.48 2.79 18.50
N LEU A 231 -9.06 4.05 18.69
CA LEU A 231 -8.86 4.64 20.02
C LEU A 231 -10.16 4.74 20.81
N LEU A 232 -11.24 5.20 20.18
CA LEU A 232 -12.55 5.33 20.81
C LEU A 232 -13.14 3.95 21.18
N LEU A 233 -12.98 2.96 20.30
CA LEU A 233 -13.34 1.57 20.56
C LEU A 233 -12.49 0.93 21.67
N SER A 234 -11.19 1.25 21.73
CA SER A 234 -10.30 0.80 22.80
C SER A 234 -10.73 1.41 24.17
N ALA A 235 -11.06 2.69 24.21
CA ALA A 235 -11.57 3.36 25.39
C ALA A 235 -12.88 2.72 25.90
N HIS A 236 -13.78 2.31 24.99
CA HIS A 236 -14.99 1.59 25.31
C HIS A 236 -14.73 0.33 26.15
N TYR A 237 -13.81 -0.56 25.71
CA TYR A 237 -13.50 -1.78 26.46
C TYR A 237 -12.88 -1.52 27.83
N LEU A 238 -12.01 -0.51 27.94
CA LEU A 238 -11.40 -0.12 29.22
C LEU A 238 -12.40 0.47 30.19
N LEU A 239 -13.38 1.24 29.73
CA LEU A 239 -14.47 1.76 30.55
C LEU A 239 -15.40 0.64 31.05
N ILE A 240 -15.75 -0.33 30.18
CA ILE A 240 -16.48 -1.53 30.59
C ILE A 240 -15.68 -2.30 31.64
N ALA A 241 -14.39 -2.56 31.41
CA ALA A 241 -13.52 -3.24 32.35
C ALA A 241 -13.47 -2.51 33.70
N GLY A 242 -13.38 -1.19 33.70
CA GLY A 242 -13.46 -0.36 34.90
C GLY A 242 -14.75 -0.51 35.68
N GLY A 243 -15.88 -0.51 34.98
CA GLY A 243 -17.21 -0.78 35.58
C GLY A 243 -17.31 -2.18 36.17
N LEU A 244 -16.78 -3.20 35.49
CA LEU A 244 -16.76 -4.59 35.96
C LEU A 244 -15.88 -4.78 37.19
N VAL A 245 -14.71 -4.15 37.26
CA VAL A 245 -13.86 -4.17 38.46
C VAL A 245 -14.55 -3.48 39.63
N TYR A 246 -15.24 -2.37 39.37
CA TYR A 246 -16.03 -1.71 40.41
C TYR A 246 -17.16 -2.60 40.91
N TYR A 247 -17.89 -3.26 40.01
CA TYR A 247 -18.93 -4.23 40.35
C TYR A 247 -18.39 -5.39 41.15
N LEU A 248 -17.31 -6.03 40.76
CA LEU A 248 -16.63 -7.10 41.50
C LEU A 248 -16.29 -6.67 42.92
N ARG A 249 -15.86 -5.44 43.12
CA ARG A 249 -15.44 -4.96 44.43
C ARG A 249 -16.56 -4.65 45.38
N HIS A 250 -17.71 -4.20 44.89
CA HIS A 250 -18.76 -3.66 45.75
C HIS A 250 -20.01 -4.52 45.83
N HIS A 251 -20.26 -5.37 44.85
CA HIS A 251 -21.47 -6.23 44.81
C HIS A 251 -21.23 -7.68 45.15
N ILE A 252 -20.02 -8.18 44.96
CA ILE A 252 -19.70 -9.56 45.32
C ILE A 252 -19.07 -9.58 46.71
N LYS A 253 -19.84 -10.07 47.74
CA LYS A 253 -19.32 -10.22 49.11
C LYS A 253 -18.13 -11.17 49.12
N TRP A 254 -16.97 -10.64 49.53
CA TRP A 254 -15.72 -11.38 49.63
C TRP A 254 -15.76 -12.33 50.84
N GLN A 255 -16.00 -13.61 50.66
CA GLN A 255 -15.64 -14.59 51.67
C GLN A 255 -14.15 -14.91 51.53
N SER A 256 -13.47 -14.92 52.70
CA SER A 256 -12.01 -14.86 52.84
C SER A 256 -11.18 -16.08 52.41
N LYS A 257 -11.73 -16.97 51.59
CA LYS A 257 -11.07 -18.23 51.21
C LYS A 257 -10.89 -18.43 49.70
N ASP A 258 -11.21 -17.46 48.87
CA ASP A 258 -11.19 -17.61 47.42
C ASP A 258 -9.86 -17.25 46.74
N LEU A 259 -9.64 -17.85 45.58
CA LEU A 259 -8.46 -17.73 44.71
C LEU A 259 -8.06 -16.25 44.45
N VAL A 260 -9.04 -15.36 44.35
CA VAL A 260 -8.80 -13.92 44.15
C VAL A 260 -8.29 -13.25 45.43
N PHE A 261 -8.66 -13.72 46.62
CA PHE A 261 -8.00 -13.27 47.84
C PHE A 261 -6.56 -13.79 47.90
N LYS A 262 -6.31 -15.00 47.39
CA LYS A 262 -4.96 -15.50 47.15
C LYS A 262 -4.18 -14.59 46.15
N ILE A 263 -4.79 -14.17 45.06
CA ILE A 263 -4.17 -13.24 44.09
C ILE A 263 -4.00 -11.85 44.70
N VAL A 264 -4.99 -11.34 45.45
CA VAL A 264 -4.89 -10.02 46.11
C VAL A 264 -4.09 -10.06 47.40
N SER A 265 -4.08 -11.19 48.14
CA SER A 265 -3.14 -11.39 49.26
C SER A 265 -1.74 -11.63 48.78
N ILE A 266 -1.59 -12.26 47.64
CA ILE A 266 -0.34 -12.27 46.87
C ILE A 266 0.10 -10.83 46.54
N ILE A 267 -0.78 -9.97 46.10
CA ILE A 267 -0.53 -8.54 45.78
C ILE A 267 -0.27 -7.69 47.06
N ARG A 268 -0.77 -8.13 48.22
CA ARG A 268 -0.65 -7.37 49.48
C ARG A 268 0.58 -7.75 50.32
N ASN A 269 1.22 -8.88 50.07
CA ASN A 269 2.44 -9.30 50.77
C ASN A 269 3.69 -8.59 50.18
N LYS A 270 4.65 -8.17 51.03
CA LYS A 270 5.88 -7.46 50.58
C LYS A 270 6.68 -8.20 49.52
N SER A 271 6.59 -9.54 49.50
CA SER A 271 7.10 -10.43 48.45
C SER A 271 6.36 -10.27 47.10
N SER A 272 5.08 -9.91 47.11
CA SER A 272 4.19 -9.85 45.93
C SER A 272 4.18 -8.50 45.23
N LYS A 273 4.67 -7.43 45.87
CA LYS A 273 4.98 -6.19 45.15
C LYS A 273 6.05 -6.44 44.09
N LYS A 274 6.99 -7.36 44.36
CA LYS A 274 7.95 -7.83 43.38
C LYS A 274 7.29 -8.71 42.30
N ALA A 275 6.35 -9.59 42.64
CA ALA A 275 5.64 -10.42 41.69
C ALA A 275 4.69 -9.58 40.79
N LEU A 276 4.04 -8.53 41.33
CA LEU A 276 3.25 -7.58 40.56
C LEU A 276 4.13 -6.74 39.63
N LEU A 277 5.28 -6.31 40.14
CA LEU A 277 6.30 -5.61 39.34
C LEU A 277 6.84 -6.55 38.23
N TYR A 278 7.10 -7.84 38.56
CA TYR A 278 7.53 -8.85 37.58
C TYR A 278 6.41 -9.21 36.58
N SER A 279 5.14 -9.29 37.00
CA SER A 279 4.01 -9.49 36.08
C SER A 279 3.78 -8.26 35.20
N PHE A 280 3.90 -7.06 35.73
CA PHE A 280 3.85 -5.81 34.97
C PHE A 280 5.06 -5.69 34.02
N VAL A 281 6.26 -6.03 34.50
CA VAL A 281 7.48 -6.09 33.69
C VAL A 281 7.38 -7.21 32.64
N LEU A 282 6.79 -8.37 32.97
CA LEU A 282 6.56 -9.47 32.02
C LEU A 282 5.52 -9.11 30.96
N VAL A 283 4.42 -8.47 31.33
CA VAL A 283 3.41 -7.98 30.39
C VAL A 283 3.97 -6.84 29.56
N SER A 284 4.71 -5.90 30.16
CA SER A 284 5.43 -4.84 29.42
C SER A 284 6.54 -5.42 28.55
N PHE A 285 7.23 -6.46 29.00
CA PHE A 285 8.24 -7.18 28.22
C PHE A 285 7.61 -7.96 27.07
N LEU A 286 6.44 -8.64 27.27
CA LEU A 286 5.68 -9.30 26.20
C LEU A 286 5.12 -8.29 25.21
N ILE A 287 4.73 -7.08 25.66
CA ILE A 287 4.33 -5.98 24.78
C ILE A 287 5.57 -5.47 24.02
N VAL A 288 6.68 -5.25 24.67
CA VAL A 288 7.95 -4.82 24.05
C VAL A 288 8.50 -5.91 23.11
N VAL A 289 8.42 -7.19 23.49
CA VAL A 289 8.83 -8.31 22.62
C VAL A 289 7.86 -8.46 21.45
N GLY A 290 6.56 -8.25 21.65
CA GLY A 290 5.57 -8.17 20.57
C GLY A 290 5.87 -7.00 19.63
N LEU A 291 6.16 -5.82 20.15
CA LEU A 291 6.58 -4.63 19.41
C LEU A 291 7.95 -4.81 18.74
N TYR A 292 8.86 -5.50 19.41
CA TYR A 292 10.20 -5.79 18.86
C TYR A 292 10.15 -6.92 17.82
N SER A 293 9.29 -7.92 17.97
CA SER A 293 9.10 -8.96 16.95
C SER A 293 8.39 -8.43 15.72
N THR A 294 7.46 -7.47 15.84
CA THR A 294 6.88 -6.76 14.69
C THR A 294 7.91 -5.86 14.02
N ASN A 295 8.71 -5.11 14.78
CA ASN A 295 9.84 -4.36 14.23
C ASN A 295 10.94 -5.28 13.66
N ALA A 296 11.22 -6.43 14.25
CA ALA A 296 12.17 -7.40 13.74
C ALA A 296 11.65 -8.14 12.49
N PHE A 297 10.33 -8.28 12.34
CA PHE A 297 9.73 -8.84 11.12
C PHE A 297 9.79 -7.83 9.97
N ILE A 298 9.54 -6.54 10.23
CA ILE A 298 9.66 -5.45 9.26
C ILE A 298 11.12 -5.17 8.90
N VAL A 299 12.04 -5.24 9.89
CA VAL A 299 13.48 -5.03 9.67
C VAL A 299 14.17 -6.29 9.12
N ASN A 300 13.62 -7.49 9.33
CA ASN A 300 14.17 -8.72 8.73
C ASN A 300 13.83 -8.86 7.24
N ASP A 301 12.77 -8.24 6.74
CA ASP A 301 12.53 -8.19 5.29
C ASP A 301 13.62 -7.37 4.60
N ASP A 302 14.04 -6.24 5.20
CA ASP A 302 15.21 -5.47 4.72
C ASP A 302 16.55 -6.19 4.91
N ARG A 303 16.70 -7.09 5.91
CA ARG A 303 17.93 -7.86 6.18
C ARG A 303 18.00 -9.19 5.43
N TYR A 304 16.89 -9.76 5.01
CA TYR A 304 16.88 -11.03 4.28
C TYR A 304 17.62 -10.92 2.93
N PHE A 305 17.56 -9.75 2.30
CA PHE A 305 18.27 -9.49 1.04
C PHE A 305 19.76 -9.13 1.23
N ILE A 306 20.14 -8.57 2.38
CA ILE A 306 21.53 -8.22 2.67
C ILE A 306 22.31 -9.40 3.29
N SER A 307 21.63 -10.30 4.04
CA SER A 307 22.32 -11.32 4.84
C SER A 307 22.75 -12.56 4.05
N LYS A 308 22.15 -12.85 2.90
CA LYS A 308 22.52 -14.05 2.12
C LYS A 308 23.89 -13.92 1.43
N LYS A 309 24.38 -12.69 1.26
CA LYS A 309 25.74 -12.42 0.71
C LYS A 309 26.74 -11.89 1.77
N ALA A 310 26.26 -11.36 2.89
CA ALA A 310 27.13 -10.87 3.98
C ALA A 310 27.71 -11.98 4.88
N SER A 311 27.16 -13.20 4.83
CA SER A 311 27.71 -14.34 5.56
C SER A 311 28.92 -15.00 4.88
N SER A 312 29.35 -14.51 3.71
CA SER A 312 30.55 -14.99 3.00
C SER A 312 31.67 -13.95 2.88
N ILE A 313 31.48 -12.73 3.39
CA ILE A 313 32.52 -11.70 3.38
C ILE A 313 32.74 -11.18 4.80
N GLN A 314 33.73 -11.73 5.49
CA GLN A 314 34.33 -11.08 6.65
C GLN A 314 35.06 -9.82 6.15
N LEU A 315 34.51 -8.65 6.46
CA LEU A 315 35.24 -7.39 6.30
C LEU A 315 36.44 -7.37 7.24
N PRO A 316 37.64 -7.09 6.76
CA PRO A 316 38.76 -6.79 7.64
C PRO A 316 38.53 -5.44 8.30
N SER A 317 38.56 -5.44 9.66
CA SER A 317 38.61 -4.23 10.46
C SER A 317 39.84 -3.41 10.07
N SER A 318 39.63 -2.12 9.80
CA SER A 318 40.66 -1.15 9.55
C SER A 318 41.64 -1.09 10.74
N SER A 319 42.78 -1.73 10.61
CA SER A 319 43.98 -1.39 11.33
C SER A 319 45.14 -1.37 10.35
N SER A 320 45.69 -0.19 10.17
CA SER A 320 46.95 0.06 9.49
C SER A 320 48.04 -0.89 10.01
N GLN A 321 48.48 -1.82 9.17
CA GLN A 321 49.82 -2.38 9.30
C GLN A 321 50.39 -2.79 7.95
N THR A 322 51.56 -2.39 7.76
CA THR A 322 52.58 -2.50 6.74
C THR A 322 52.69 -3.89 6.09
N SER A 323 52.83 -3.84 4.78
CA SER A 323 53.26 -4.88 3.86
C SER A 323 54.31 -5.87 4.38
N GLN A 324 54.01 -7.17 4.29
CA GLN A 324 55.06 -8.18 4.05
C GLN A 324 54.62 -9.03 2.86
N SER A 325 55.45 -8.98 1.83
CA SER A 325 55.39 -9.75 0.61
C SER A 325 55.55 -11.24 0.85
N SER A 326 54.58 -12.05 0.45
CA SER A 326 54.80 -13.42 0.11
C SER A 326 54.34 -13.64 -1.33
N SER A 327 55.30 -13.90 -2.20
CA SER A 327 55.16 -14.21 -3.60
C SER A 327 54.42 -15.52 -3.77
N ASN A 328 53.20 -15.46 -4.28
CA ASN A 328 52.56 -16.48 -5.10
C ASN A 328 51.86 -15.72 -6.22
N ASN A 329 52.05 -16.16 -7.47
CA ASN A 329 51.45 -15.61 -8.70
C ASN A 329 49.93 -15.72 -8.63
N GLY A 330 49.29 -14.80 -7.93
CA GLY A 330 47.83 -14.56 -7.95
C GLY A 330 47.59 -13.20 -8.56
N GLU A 331 47.00 -13.14 -9.74
CA GLU A 331 46.46 -11.92 -10.31
C GLU A 331 45.55 -11.28 -9.25
N VAL A 332 45.79 -9.99 -8.94
CA VAL A 332 44.97 -9.24 -8.00
C VAL A 332 43.61 -8.98 -8.66
N ILE A 333 42.57 -9.67 -8.19
CA ILE A 333 41.20 -9.46 -8.65
C ILE A 333 40.79 -8.02 -8.30
N LYS A 334 40.31 -7.28 -9.29
CA LYS A 334 39.82 -5.92 -9.15
C LYS A 334 38.28 -5.92 -9.18
N GLU A 335 37.68 -5.51 -8.09
CA GLU A 335 36.22 -5.53 -7.92
C GLU A 335 35.61 -4.14 -8.09
N PHE A 336 34.49 -4.06 -8.82
CA PHE A 336 33.68 -2.88 -9.01
C PHE A 336 32.26 -3.11 -8.48
N VAL A 337 31.65 -2.04 -7.97
CA VAL A 337 30.26 -2.05 -7.52
C VAL A 337 29.36 -1.37 -8.56
N VAL A 338 28.37 -2.11 -9.04
CA VAL A 338 27.26 -1.62 -9.84
C VAL A 338 26.03 -1.50 -8.95
N GLY A 339 25.52 -0.30 -8.71
CA GLY A 339 24.30 -0.10 -7.93
C GLY A 339 23.05 -0.39 -8.76
N ALA A 340 21.95 -0.75 -8.09
CA ALA A 340 20.63 -0.84 -8.73
C ALA A 340 19.53 -0.38 -7.77
N ILE A 341 18.60 0.45 -8.26
CA ILE A 341 17.43 0.94 -7.52
C ILE A 341 16.17 0.54 -8.28
N PHE A 342 15.32 -0.25 -7.67
CA PHE A 342 14.04 -0.68 -8.27
C PHE A 342 12.99 -1.00 -7.19
N PRO A 343 11.68 -1.08 -7.53
CA PRO A 343 10.62 -1.21 -6.55
C PRO A 343 10.46 -2.66 -6.09
N PHE A 344 11.11 -3.05 -4.99
CA PHE A 344 10.80 -4.32 -4.32
C PHE A 344 9.47 -4.27 -3.58
N THR A 345 9.17 -3.10 -3.01
CA THR A 345 7.93 -2.81 -2.28
C THR A 345 7.24 -1.56 -2.84
N GLY A 346 5.99 -1.34 -2.45
CA GLY A 346 5.19 -0.22 -2.94
C GLY A 346 4.28 -0.58 -4.11
N SER A 347 3.71 0.43 -4.77
CA SER A 347 2.66 0.28 -5.80
C SER A 347 3.13 -0.41 -7.09
N LEU A 348 4.43 -0.43 -7.38
CA LEU A 348 5.02 -1.10 -8.55
C LEU A 348 5.87 -2.32 -8.18
N SER A 349 5.61 -2.94 -7.02
CA SER A 349 6.38 -4.11 -6.58
C SER A 349 6.27 -5.31 -7.52
N SER A 350 5.20 -5.41 -8.30
CA SER A 350 5.03 -6.44 -9.34
C SER A 350 6.08 -6.36 -10.45
N THR A 351 6.53 -5.14 -10.79
CA THR A 351 7.55 -4.91 -11.83
C THR A 351 8.97 -5.12 -11.30
N GLY A 352 9.17 -5.03 -10.00
CA GLY A 352 10.50 -5.14 -9.38
C GLY A 352 11.12 -6.54 -9.46
N LYS A 353 10.31 -7.61 -9.38
CA LYS A 353 10.79 -8.98 -9.44
C LYS A 353 11.43 -9.36 -10.78
N PRO A 354 10.79 -9.09 -11.95
CA PRO A 354 11.40 -9.35 -13.25
C PRO A 354 12.72 -8.59 -13.45
N ILE A 355 12.79 -7.33 -12.99
CA ILE A 355 14.03 -6.53 -13.07
C ILE A 355 15.14 -7.15 -12.22
N LYS A 356 14.82 -7.61 -11.01
CA LYS A 356 15.80 -8.32 -10.16
C LYS A 356 16.39 -9.54 -10.86
N VAL A 357 15.54 -10.40 -11.41
CA VAL A 357 16.01 -11.62 -12.12
C VAL A 357 16.90 -11.26 -13.31
N ALA A 358 16.53 -10.25 -14.08
CA ALA A 358 17.31 -9.78 -15.21
C ALA A 358 18.68 -9.23 -14.80
N LEU A 359 18.75 -8.46 -13.71
CA LEU A 359 20.01 -7.94 -13.19
C LEU A 359 20.92 -9.02 -12.60
N GLU A 360 20.37 -10.01 -11.89
CA GLU A 360 21.13 -11.14 -11.36
C GLU A 360 21.68 -12.03 -12.50
N LYS A 361 20.88 -12.24 -13.57
CA LYS A 361 21.35 -12.91 -14.78
C LYS A 361 22.47 -12.14 -15.46
N ALA A 362 22.34 -10.83 -15.60
CA ALA A 362 23.36 -9.98 -16.21
C ALA A 362 24.65 -9.97 -15.39
N GLU A 363 24.59 -9.90 -14.05
CA GLU A 363 25.76 -10.03 -13.16
C GLU A 363 26.48 -11.36 -13.39
N TYR A 364 25.72 -12.44 -13.47
CA TYR A 364 26.31 -13.75 -13.74
C TYR A 364 27.00 -13.81 -15.11
N ASP A 365 26.33 -13.35 -16.17
CA ASP A 365 26.84 -13.44 -17.54
C ASP A 365 28.06 -12.54 -17.75
N VAL A 366 28.03 -11.30 -17.27
CA VAL A 366 29.18 -10.38 -17.31
C VAL A 366 30.39 -11.00 -16.60
N ASN A 367 30.22 -11.47 -15.38
CA ASN A 367 31.35 -12.03 -14.62
C ASN A 367 31.88 -13.32 -15.24
N LYS A 368 31.03 -14.13 -15.87
CA LYS A 368 31.41 -15.30 -16.61
C LYS A 368 32.24 -14.94 -17.86
N GLU A 369 31.76 -13.98 -18.67
CA GLU A 369 32.47 -13.48 -19.84
C GLU A 369 33.89 -12.98 -19.51
N PHE A 370 34.00 -12.18 -18.44
CA PHE A 370 35.29 -11.69 -17.97
C PHE A 370 36.19 -12.83 -17.44
N GLN A 371 35.62 -13.81 -16.78
CA GLN A 371 36.35 -14.98 -16.29
C GLN A 371 36.85 -15.88 -17.44
N ASP A 372 36.01 -16.15 -18.41
CA ASP A 372 36.32 -16.99 -19.57
C ASP A 372 37.45 -16.35 -20.42
N ASN A 373 37.53 -15.01 -20.42
CA ASN A 373 38.58 -14.24 -21.04
C ASN A 373 39.81 -13.99 -20.13
N ASN A 374 39.94 -14.71 -19.01
CA ASN A 374 41.03 -14.59 -18.02
C ASN A 374 41.23 -13.16 -17.52
N SER A 375 40.17 -12.35 -17.40
CA SER A 375 40.22 -10.98 -16.91
C SER A 375 40.19 -10.92 -15.38
N PRO A 376 41.03 -10.09 -14.75
CA PRO A 376 41.03 -9.95 -13.28
C PRO A 376 39.86 -9.09 -12.75
N PHE A 377 38.97 -8.62 -13.61
CA PHE A 377 37.87 -7.74 -13.21
C PHE A 377 36.65 -8.55 -12.78
N ARG A 378 35.98 -8.07 -11.71
CA ARG A 378 34.71 -8.61 -11.22
C ARG A 378 33.75 -7.46 -10.91
N PHE A 379 32.46 -7.67 -11.21
CA PHE A 379 31.40 -6.66 -11.01
C PHE A 379 30.38 -7.21 -10.03
N ASN A 380 30.20 -6.50 -8.93
CA ASN A 380 29.28 -6.88 -7.85
C ASN A 380 28.02 -6.03 -7.93
N LEU A 381 26.87 -6.64 -8.05
CA LEU A 381 25.56 -6.00 -8.04
C LEU A 381 25.13 -5.68 -6.60
N LEU A 382 24.90 -4.41 -6.32
CA LEU A 382 24.35 -3.95 -5.03
C LEU A 382 22.96 -3.34 -5.24
N MET A 383 21.94 -4.01 -4.70
CA MET A 383 20.54 -3.67 -4.92
C MET A 383 19.94 -2.89 -3.75
N ALA A 384 19.05 -1.93 -4.05
CA ALA A 384 18.30 -1.16 -3.06
C ALA A 384 16.85 -0.94 -3.48
N ASP A 385 15.94 -0.93 -2.50
CA ASP A 385 14.50 -0.75 -2.71
C ASP A 385 14.13 0.74 -2.82
N SER A 386 13.47 1.10 -3.92
CA SER A 386 12.89 2.44 -4.11
C SER A 386 11.60 2.64 -3.32
N LYS A 387 10.95 1.58 -2.87
CA LYS A 387 9.60 1.58 -2.25
C LYS A 387 8.54 2.26 -3.13
N THR A 388 8.77 2.33 -4.42
CA THR A 388 7.98 3.11 -5.40
C THR A 388 7.81 4.58 -4.97
N SER A 389 8.79 5.15 -4.25
CA SER A 389 8.70 6.51 -3.71
C SER A 389 9.96 7.34 -3.97
N PRO A 390 9.81 8.67 -4.16
CA PRO A 390 10.92 9.60 -4.28
C PRO A 390 11.88 9.53 -3.07
N GLU A 391 11.34 9.50 -1.85
CA GLU A 391 12.11 9.47 -0.60
C GLU A 391 12.86 8.15 -0.42
N GLY A 392 12.23 7.01 -0.76
CA GLY A 392 12.86 5.70 -0.76
C GLY A 392 14.04 5.65 -1.72
N SER A 393 13.85 6.18 -2.92
CA SER A 393 14.91 6.26 -3.95
C SER A 393 16.07 7.17 -3.53
N LEU A 394 15.78 8.32 -2.90
CA LEU A 394 16.83 9.20 -2.38
C LEU A 394 17.64 8.56 -1.25
N THR A 395 16.99 7.76 -0.41
CA THR A 395 17.67 6.98 0.63
C THR A 395 18.53 5.87 0.01
N ALA A 396 18.00 5.19 -1.01
CA ALA A 396 18.67 4.12 -1.73
C ALA A 396 19.95 4.61 -2.44
N ILE A 397 19.89 5.71 -3.20
CA ILE A 397 21.07 6.23 -3.92
C ILE A 397 22.20 6.62 -2.96
N LYS A 398 21.88 7.27 -1.83
CA LYS A 398 22.90 7.63 -0.83
C LYS A 398 23.61 6.41 -0.29
N LYS A 399 22.86 5.37 0.07
CA LYS A 399 23.40 4.11 0.56
C LYS A 399 24.28 3.41 -0.47
N LEU A 400 23.86 3.38 -1.75
CA LEU A 400 24.64 2.78 -2.83
C LEU A 400 25.94 3.55 -3.06
N HIS A 401 25.88 4.88 -3.05
CA HIS A 401 27.06 5.75 -3.18
C HIS A 401 28.06 5.55 -2.03
N GLU A 402 27.58 5.49 -0.77
CA GLU A 402 28.41 5.20 0.41
C GLU A 402 29.12 3.84 0.31
N ASN A 403 28.55 2.89 -0.43
CA ASN A 403 29.15 1.59 -0.72
C ASN A 403 29.96 1.54 -2.03
N GLY A 404 30.30 2.69 -2.60
CA GLY A 404 31.23 2.83 -3.71
C GLY A 404 30.62 2.71 -5.11
N ALA A 405 29.29 2.67 -5.26
CA ALA A 405 28.66 2.69 -6.57
C ALA A 405 28.82 4.05 -7.26
N LYS A 406 29.45 4.06 -8.43
CA LYS A 406 29.61 5.23 -9.31
C LYS A 406 28.62 5.24 -10.48
N ILE A 407 28.02 4.08 -10.74
CA ILE A 407 26.97 3.89 -11.75
C ILE A 407 25.83 3.11 -11.12
N ILE A 408 24.61 3.58 -11.35
CA ILE A 408 23.42 3.04 -10.70
C ILE A 408 22.35 2.82 -11.77
N ILE A 409 21.87 1.57 -11.86
CA ILE A 409 20.78 1.18 -12.74
C ILE A 409 19.45 1.55 -12.08
N GLY A 410 18.60 2.25 -12.81
CA GLY A 410 17.39 2.86 -12.28
C GLY A 410 17.61 4.23 -11.64
N PRO A 411 16.63 4.75 -10.88
CA PRO A 411 15.29 4.18 -10.64
C PRO A 411 14.46 4.03 -11.93
N GLY A 412 13.40 3.18 -11.83
CA GLY A 412 12.53 2.94 -13.00
C GLY A 412 11.47 4.02 -13.23
N THR A 413 10.97 4.70 -12.19
CA THR A 413 9.90 5.70 -12.34
C THR A 413 10.47 7.12 -12.49
N SER A 414 9.80 7.95 -13.31
CA SER A 414 10.25 9.33 -13.56
C SER A 414 10.28 10.19 -12.29
N SER A 415 9.32 10.00 -11.37
CA SER A 415 9.30 10.70 -10.08
C SER A 415 10.49 10.31 -9.19
N ALA A 416 10.88 9.04 -9.22
CA ALA A 416 12.03 8.54 -8.47
C ALA A 416 13.36 9.03 -9.08
N VAL A 417 13.48 9.03 -10.42
CA VAL A 417 14.64 9.59 -11.12
C VAL A 417 14.78 11.08 -10.80
N SER A 418 13.70 11.85 -10.90
CA SER A 418 13.69 13.28 -10.56
C SER A 418 14.20 13.55 -9.14
N ALA A 419 13.82 12.72 -8.17
CA ALA A 419 14.22 12.89 -6.78
C ALA A 419 15.71 12.60 -6.53
N VAL A 420 16.33 11.70 -7.29
CA VAL A 420 17.74 11.32 -7.11
C VAL A 420 18.70 12.07 -8.03
N LYS A 421 18.19 12.69 -9.10
CA LYS A 421 18.98 13.29 -10.17
C LYS A 421 19.94 14.36 -9.67
N GLU A 422 19.49 15.32 -8.88
CA GLU A 422 20.33 16.37 -8.32
C GLU A 422 21.50 15.80 -7.48
N TYR A 423 21.20 14.75 -6.69
CA TYR A 423 22.23 14.07 -5.90
C TYR A 423 23.24 13.35 -6.79
N ALA A 424 22.78 12.70 -7.85
CA ALA A 424 23.62 12.00 -8.81
C ALA A 424 24.55 12.96 -9.54
N ASP A 425 24.00 14.03 -10.11
CA ASP A 425 24.77 15.06 -10.84
C ASP A 425 25.83 15.70 -9.94
N LYS A 426 25.47 16.07 -8.72
CA LYS A 426 26.38 16.69 -7.74
C LYS A 426 27.55 15.79 -7.31
N ASN A 427 27.31 14.47 -7.30
CA ASN A 427 28.32 13.51 -6.83
C ASN A 427 28.97 12.72 -7.99
N GLY A 428 28.73 13.10 -9.24
CA GLY A 428 29.31 12.45 -10.42
C GLY A 428 28.86 10.99 -10.60
N ILE A 429 27.65 10.65 -10.12
CA ILE A 429 27.06 9.32 -10.25
C ILE A 429 26.29 9.27 -11.58
N ILE A 430 26.55 8.24 -12.36
CA ILE A 430 25.77 7.97 -13.59
C ILE A 430 24.52 7.16 -13.22
N LEU A 431 23.36 7.58 -13.73
CA LEU A 431 22.10 6.88 -13.68
C LEU A 431 21.79 6.25 -15.04
N ILE A 432 21.43 4.97 -15.07
CA ILE A 432 20.90 4.31 -16.28
C ILE A 432 19.50 3.82 -15.97
N SER A 433 18.48 4.58 -16.34
CA SER A 433 17.09 4.18 -16.11
C SER A 433 16.59 3.23 -17.21
N TYR A 434 16.01 2.11 -16.79
CA TYR A 434 15.48 1.08 -17.69
C TYR A 434 14.03 1.34 -18.15
N SER A 435 13.31 2.31 -17.54
CA SER A 435 11.87 2.52 -17.80
C SER A 435 11.35 3.95 -17.56
N SER A 436 12.17 4.92 -17.13
CA SER A 436 11.71 6.30 -16.93
C SER A 436 11.57 7.03 -18.26
N THR A 437 10.39 7.60 -18.55
CA THR A 437 10.01 8.11 -19.88
C THR A 437 9.67 9.60 -19.92
N SER A 438 9.48 10.29 -18.79
CA SER A 438 9.07 11.70 -18.81
C SER A 438 9.99 12.60 -19.65
N PRO A 439 9.46 13.38 -20.61
CA PRO A 439 10.26 14.33 -21.41
C PRO A 439 10.89 15.44 -20.58
N LEU A 440 10.34 15.72 -19.39
CA LEU A 440 10.88 16.73 -18.47
C LEU A 440 12.23 16.33 -17.86
N LEU A 441 12.66 15.08 -18.05
CA LEU A 441 13.96 14.56 -17.64
C LEU A 441 14.97 14.47 -18.79
N SER A 442 14.59 14.84 -20.02
CA SER A 442 15.45 14.87 -21.20
C SER A 442 16.31 16.13 -21.19
N ILE A 443 17.47 16.08 -20.51
CA ILE A 443 18.34 17.24 -20.29
C ILE A 443 19.75 16.93 -20.83
N GLU A 444 20.21 17.70 -21.79
CA GLU A 444 21.55 17.52 -22.35
C GLU A 444 22.65 17.74 -21.31
N GLY A 445 23.62 16.83 -21.30
CA GLY A 445 24.83 16.98 -20.50
C GLY A 445 24.69 16.56 -19.03
N ASP A 446 23.53 16.10 -18.58
CA ASP A 446 23.36 15.55 -17.24
C ASP A 446 23.89 14.11 -17.13
N ASN A 447 23.84 13.53 -15.93
CA ASN A 447 24.31 12.17 -15.66
C ASN A 447 23.23 11.09 -15.80
N LEU A 448 22.13 11.38 -16.48
CA LEU A 448 21.04 10.43 -16.71
C LEU A 448 21.12 9.84 -18.11
N PHE A 449 21.03 8.52 -18.19
CA PHE A 449 20.81 7.76 -19.43
C PHE A 449 19.52 6.97 -19.32
N ARG A 450 18.77 6.83 -20.43
CA ARG A 450 17.53 6.07 -20.46
C ARG A 450 17.51 5.08 -21.63
N LEU A 451 17.30 3.81 -21.32
CA LEU A 451 17.24 2.76 -22.36
C LEU A 451 15.83 2.57 -22.93
N VAL A 452 14.98 3.57 -22.75
CA VAL A 452 13.65 3.72 -23.34
C VAL A 452 13.52 5.07 -24.01
N PRO A 453 12.71 5.20 -25.07
CA PRO A 453 12.35 6.50 -25.62
C PRO A 453 11.57 7.33 -24.60
N ASP A 454 11.64 8.64 -24.74
CA ASP A 454 10.79 9.51 -23.93
C ASP A 454 9.33 9.52 -24.41
N ASP A 455 8.45 10.05 -23.59
CA ASP A 455 7.00 10.06 -23.82
C ASP A 455 6.53 10.95 -24.97
N THR A 456 7.41 11.68 -25.65
CA THR A 456 7.04 12.38 -26.89
C THR A 456 6.70 11.37 -27.99
N HIS A 457 7.38 10.23 -28.01
CA HIS A 457 7.10 9.12 -28.93
C HIS A 457 5.81 8.39 -28.55
N GLN A 458 5.65 8.05 -27.28
CA GLN A 458 4.45 7.39 -26.78
C GLN A 458 3.20 8.26 -26.99
N GLY A 459 3.28 9.55 -26.66
CA GLY A 459 2.18 10.50 -26.83
C GLY A 459 1.72 10.63 -28.28
N LYS A 460 2.67 10.62 -29.23
CA LYS A 460 2.36 10.62 -30.67
C LYS A 460 1.61 9.35 -31.08
N ILE A 461 2.09 8.18 -30.72
CA ILE A 461 1.50 6.88 -31.08
C ILE A 461 0.07 6.75 -30.50
N ILE A 462 -0.13 7.15 -29.25
CA ILE A 462 -1.45 7.17 -28.61
C ILE A 462 -2.40 8.10 -29.35
N ALA A 463 -1.96 9.31 -29.70
CA ALA A 463 -2.77 10.27 -30.44
C ALA A 463 -3.18 9.75 -31.83
N GLU A 464 -2.24 9.15 -32.56
CA GLU A 464 -2.51 8.54 -33.86
C GLU A 464 -3.51 7.38 -33.74
N ARG A 465 -3.36 6.51 -32.74
CA ARG A 465 -4.29 5.41 -32.46
C ARG A 465 -5.70 5.91 -32.17
N MET A 466 -5.86 6.92 -31.34
CA MET A 466 -7.16 7.51 -31.02
C MET A 466 -7.86 8.04 -32.29
N ILE A 467 -7.13 8.74 -33.17
CA ILE A 467 -7.71 9.23 -34.43
C ILE A 467 -8.08 8.08 -35.37
N GLN A 468 -7.26 7.04 -35.48
CA GLN A 468 -7.55 5.82 -36.26
C GLN A 468 -8.81 5.12 -35.77
N ASP A 469 -9.05 5.09 -34.46
CA ASP A 469 -10.25 4.54 -33.83
C ASP A 469 -11.48 5.48 -33.97
N GLY A 470 -11.35 6.64 -34.63
CA GLY A 470 -12.43 7.60 -34.84
C GLY A 470 -12.71 8.53 -33.67
N ILE A 471 -11.84 8.57 -32.68
CA ILE A 471 -11.96 9.47 -31.53
C ILE A 471 -11.63 10.91 -31.97
N LYS A 472 -12.54 11.83 -31.68
CA LYS A 472 -12.41 13.26 -31.95
C LYS A 472 -12.17 14.08 -30.69
N VAL A 473 -12.60 13.55 -29.54
CA VAL A 473 -12.53 14.23 -28.24
C VAL A 473 -12.05 13.27 -27.19
N ILE A 474 -11.05 13.65 -26.40
CA ILE A 474 -10.61 12.91 -25.25
C ILE A 474 -10.87 13.67 -23.96
N VAL A 475 -11.21 12.90 -22.91
CA VAL A 475 -11.31 13.37 -21.52
C VAL A 475 -10.16 12.74 -20.76
N PRO A 476 -9.11 13.51 -20.40
CA PRO A 476 -7.92 12.97 -19.75
C PRO A 476 -8.15 12.75 -18.25
N PHE A 477 -7.56 11.68 -17.76
CA PHE A 477 -7.52 11.30 -16.35
C PHE A 477 -6.10 10.84 -16.01
N TRP A 478 -5.32 11.69 -15.33
CA TRP A 478 -3.90 11.41 -15.19
C TRP A 478 -3.37 11.71 -13.79
N ARG A 479 -2.34 10.96 -13.41
CA ARG A 479 -1.62 11.16 -12.16
C ARG A 479 -0.85 12.46 -12.17
N GLY A 480 -0.97 13.28 -11.13
CA GLY A 480 -0.32 14.57 -10.97
C GLY A 480 1.10 14.42 -10.45
N ASP A 481 1.99 13.89 -11.30
CA ASP A 481 3.42 13.84 -11.06
C ASP A 481 4.20 14.02 -12.39
N ILE A 482 5.53 14.08 -12.30
CA ILE A 482 6.38 14.35 -13.46
C ILE A 482 6.18 13.35 -14.63
N TYR A 483 5.80 12.11 -14.36
CA TYR A 483 5.45 11.13 -15.38
C TYR A 483 4.10 11.45 -16.02
N GLY A 484 3.05 11.53 -15.20
CA GLY A 484 1.70 11.76 -15.72
C GLY A 484 1.55 13.10 -16.44
N ASP A 485 2.12 14.17 -15.89
CA ASP A 485 2.09 15.49 -16.52
C ASP A 485 2.90 15.49 -17.84
N GLY A 486 4.05 14.82 -17.88
CA GLY A 486 4.89 14.69 -19.07
C GLY A 486 4.16 14.00 -20.22
N LEU A 487 3.65 12.80 -19.98
CA LEU A 487 2.95 12.00 -20.99
C LEU A 487 1.61 12.65 -21.40
N TYR A 488 0.84 13.18 -20.44
CA TYR A 488 -0.39 13.91 -20.75
C TYR A 488 -0.13 15.09 -21.71
N ASN A 489 0.87 15.92 -21.41
CA ASN A 489 1.18 17.08 -22.23
C ASN A 489 1.66 16.68 -23.63
N SER A 490 2.47 15.62 -23.75
CA SER A 490 2.93 15.08 -25.04
C SER A 490 1.74 14.58 -25.86
N THR A 491 0.87 13.75 -25.26
CA THR A 491 -0.31 13.20 -25.95
C THR A 491 -1.27 14.32 -26.36
N LYS A 492 -1.54 15.27 -25.45
CA LYS A 492 -2.40 16.43 -25.76
C LYS A 492 -1.89 17.21 -26.96
N SER A 493 -0.60 17.58 -26.95
CA SER A 493 0.01 18.33 -28.02
C SER A 493 -0.11 17.63 -29.38
N GLU A 494 0.19 16.33 -29.44
CA GLU A 494 0.11 15.57 -30.67
C GLU A 494 -1.34 15.32 -31.11
N PHE A 495 -2.26 15.03 -30.18
CA PHE A 495 -3.67 14.83 -30.50
C PHE A 495 -4.35 16.11 -31.06
N GLU A 496 -4.06 17.28 -30.47
CA GLU A 496 -4.55 18.56 -30.95
C GLU A 496 -3.94 18.92 -32.31
N LYS A 497 -2.66 18.64 -32.52
CA LYS A 497 -1.95 18.88 -33.79
C LYS A 497 -2.54 18.11 -34.98
N ILE A 498 -3.07 16.90 -34.74
CA ILE A 498 -3.71 16.06 -35.78
C ILE A 498 -5.23 16.21 -35.82
N GLY A 499 -5.77 17.26 -35.18
CA GLY A 499 -7.17 17.70 -35.28
C GLY A 499 -8.10 17.14 -34.20
N GLY A 500 -7.57 16.47 -33.18
CA GLY A 500 -8.33 16.06 -32.00
C GLY A 500 -8.62 17.23 -31.06
N LYS A 501 -9.55 17.04 -30.15
CA LYS A 501 -9.90 17.98 -29.09
C LYS A 501 -9.70 17.35 -27.72
N VAL A 502 -9.09 18.09 -26.80
CA VAL A 502 -8.89 17.68 -25.41
C VAL A 502 -9.82 18.49 -24.52
N GLU A 503 -10.74 17.83 -23.82
CA GLU A 503 -11.58 18.47 -22.80
C GLU A 503 -10.80 18.65 -21.49
N GLU A 504 -11.37 19.44 -20.58
CA GLU A 504 -10.86 19.51 -19.22
C GLU A 504 -10.99 18.13 -18.58
N GLY A 505 -9.88 17.64 -18.01
CA GLY A 505 -9.83 16.33 -17.39
C GLY A 505 -9.62 16.43 -15.89
N VAL A 506 -9.15 15.35 -15.29
CA VAL A 506 -8.78 15.31 -13.86
C VAL A 506 -7.33 14.91 -13.70
N ASN A 507 -6.56 15.85 -13.14
CA ASN A 507 -5.23 15.60 -12.59
C ASN A 507 -5.42 15.09 -11.16
N TYR A 508 -5.24 13.79 -10.92
CA TYR A 508 -5.39 13.25 -9.58
C TYR A 508 -4.04 13.15 -8.85
N LYS A 509 -4.08 13.35 -7.54
CA LYS A 509 -2.89 13.19 -6.71
C LYS A 509 -2.55 11.70 -6.54
N PRO A 510 -1.33 11.26 -6.92
CA PRO A 510 -0.92 9.87 -6.72
C PRO A 510 -0.95 9.49 -5.23
N HIS A 511 -1.55 8.36 -4.93
CA HIS A 511 -1.51 7.80 -3.58
C HIS A 511 -0.27 6.92 -3.43
N THR A 512 0.48 7.10 -2.36
CA THR A 512 1.73 6.38 -2.07
C THR A 512 1.51 5.04 -1.35
N GLY A 513 0.29 4.48 -1.38
CA GLY A 513 -0.05 3.22 -0.72
C GLY A 513 0.31 1.98 -1.54
N ASN A 514 0.50 0.84 -0.86
CA ASN A 514 0.67 -0.46 -1.52
C ASN A 514 -0.68 -0.98 -2.00
N PHE A 515 -1.01 -0.79 -3.29
CA PHE A 515 -2.28 -1.20 -3.88
C PHE A 515 -2.41 -2.72 -4.04
N ALA A 516 -1.30 -3.46 -4.10
CA ALA A 516 -1.30 -4.91 -4.26
C ALA A 516 -1.93 -5.63 -3.06
N THR A 517 -1.73 -5.10 -1.85
CA THR A 517 -2.28 -5.65 -0.61
C THR A 517 -3.63 -5.04 -0.23
N SER A 518 -3.91 -3.81 -0.69
CA SER A 518 -5.16 -3.07 -0.38
C SER A 518 -6.32 -3.39 -1.32
N LEU A 519 -6.13 -4.24 -2.32
CA LEU A 519 -7.10 -4.52 -3.41
C LEU A 519 -8.49 -4.99 -2.96
N HIS A 520 -8.64 -5.32 -1.68
CA HIS A 520 -9.87 -5.99 -1.27
C HIS A 520 -10.95 -5.11 -0.63
N ARG A 521 -10.77 -3.85 -0.17
CA ARG A 521 -11.95 -3.16 0.40
C ARG A 521 -11.91 -1.66 0.75
N ILE A 522 -10.76 -1.00 0.91
CA ILE A 522 -10.75 0.43 1.28
C ILE A 522 -10.76 1.33 0.04
N ASN A 523 -10.21 0.82 -1.07
CA ASN A 523 -10.10 1.56 -2.32
C ASN A 523 -11.41 1.71 -3.11
N PHE A 524 -12.52 1.12 -2.63
CA PHE A 524 -13.79 1.11 -3.37
C PHE A 524 -14.44 2.50 -3.49
N LEU A 525 -14.01 3.49 -2.74
CA LEU A 525 -14.55 4.86 -2.83
C LEU A 525 -13.47 5.94 -2.97
N MET A 526 -12.20 5.56 -3.07
CA MET A 526 -11.09 6.52 -3.16
C MET A 526 -11.18 7.42 -4.39
N TRP A 527 -11.74 6.92 -5.48
CA TRP A 527 -11.80 7.57 -6.79
C TRP A 527 -13.18 8.15 -7.12
N ASN A 528 -14.11 8.12 -6.16
CA ASN A 528 -15.51 8.49 -6.42
C ASN A 528 -15.68 9.95 -6.85
N GLN A 529 -14.93 10.88 -6.28
CA GLN A 529 -15.01 12.29 -6.64
C GLN A 529 -14.43 12.54 -8.04
N GLU A 530 -13.25 12.00 -8.31
CA GLU A 530 -12.54 12.12 -9.58
C GLU A 530 -13.35 11.47 -10.71
N LEU A 531 -13.84 10.24 -10.47
CA LEU A 531 -14.66 9.52 -11.46
C LEU A 531 -16.00 10.21 -11.71
N LYS A 532 -16.61 10.83 -10.70
CA LYS A 532 -17.84 11.62 -10.88
C LYS A 532 -17.59 12.85 -11.77
N ILE A 533 -16.47 13.53 -11.58
CA ILE A 533 -16.09 14.68 -12.44
C ILE A 533 -15.88 14.19 -13.86
N ILE A 534 -15.06 13.16 -14.07
CA ILE A 534 -14.82 12.58 -15.40
C ILE A 534 -16.12 12.11 -16.06
N ASN A 535 -16.99 11.41 -15.32
CA ASN A 535 -18.29 10.95 -15.85
C ASN A 535 -19.16 12.12 -16.33
N THR A 536 -19.17 13.24 -15.60
CA THR A 536 -19.90 14.44 -16.01
C THR A 536 -19.36 14.98 -17.34
N ILE A 537 -18.04 15.14 -17.46
CA ILE A 537 -17.39 15.65 -18.67
C ILE A 537 -17.63 14.69 -19.86
N VAL A 538 -17.47 13.38 -19.63
CA VAL A 538 -17.75 12.35 -20.65
C VAL A 538 -19.22 12.37 -21.07
N SER A 539 -20.15 12.46 -20.12
CA SER A 539 -21.60 12.54 -20.43
C SER A 539 -21.93 13.73 -21.31
N ASP A 540 -21.39 14.91 -21.01
CA ASP A 540 -21.62 16.11 -21.80
C ASP A 540 -20.91 16.05 -23.17
N SER A 541 -19.75 15.44 -23.25
CA SER A 541 -19.04 15.18 -24.49
C SER A 541 -19.80 14.19 -25.38
N ILE A 542 -20.37 13.13 -24.81
CA ILE A 542 -21.22 12.17 -25.55
C ILE A 542 -22.43 12.86 -26.15
N LYS A 543 -23.11 13.73 -25.40
CA LYS A 543 -24.27 14.50 -25.92
C LYS A 543 -23.89 15.36 -27.11
N LYS A 544 -22.68 15.92 -27.11
CA LYS A 544 -22.23 16.86 -28.14
C LYS A 544 -21.62 16.18 -29.36
N TYR A 545 -20.87 15.10 -29.16
CA TYR A 545 -20.03 14.51 -30.22
C TYR A 545 -20.42 13.07 -30.56
N GLY A 546 -21.26 12.41 -29.74
CA GLY A 546 -21.61 11.00 -29.86
C GLY A 546 -20.57 10.09 -29.17
N ALA A 547 -21.01 8.99 -28.57
CA ALA A 547 -20.18 8.09 -27.78
C ALA A 547 -18.98 7.53 -28.55
N ASN A 548 -19.14 7.19 -29.81
CA ASN A 548 -18.07 6.63 -30.66
C ASN A 548 -16.95 7.63 -31.01
N SER A 549 -17.16 8.92 -30.74
CA SER A 549 -16.15 9.97 -31.00
C SER A 549 -15.49 10.50 -29.73
N VAL A 550 -15.87 9.95 -28.57
CA VAL A 550 -15.32 10.36 -27.26
C VAL A 550 -14.52 9.22 -26.67
N GLY A 551 -13.36 9.53 -26.12
CA GLY A 551 -12.52 8.57 -25.38
C GLY A 551 -12.09 9.10 -24.02
N VAL A 552 -11.82 8.21 -23.08
CA VAL A 552 -11.10 8.53 -21.83
C VAL A 552 -9.64 8.18 -22.02
N TYR A 553 -8.76 9.09 -21.66
CA TYR A 553 -7.31 8.86 -21.67
C TYR A 553 -6.78 8.81 -20.26
N ALA A 554 -6.32 7.63 -19.81
CA ALA A 554 -5.87 7.37 -18.44
C ALA A 554 -4.35 7.20 -18.37
N VAL A 555 -3.63 8.07 -17.68
CA VAL A 555 -2.21 7.89 -17.35
C VAL A 555 -2.09 7.53 -15.87
N SER A 556 -1.65 6.30 -15.58
CA SER A 556 -1.73 5.73 -14.23
C SER A 556 -0.66 4.66 -14.01
N TYR A 557 -0.44 4.26 -12.76
CA TYR A 557 0.28 3.03 -12.40
C TYR A 557 -0.72 1.95 -11.95
N ASP A 558 -0.33 1.12 -10.96
CA ASP A 558 -1.19 0.04 -10.42
C ASP A 558 -2.52 0.54 -9.85
N GLU A 559 -2.63 1.84 -9.51
CA GLU A 559 -3.87 2.47 -9.08
C GLU A 559 -4.98 2.46 -10.14
N ILE A 560 -4.66 2.17 -11.39
CA ILE A 560 -5.67 1.96 -12.44
C ILE A 560 -6.63 0.81 -12.08
N THR A 561 -6.16 -0.23 -11.41
CA THR A 561 -7.00 -1.37 -11.04
C THR A 561 -8.20 -0.95 -10.17
N PRO A 562 -8.05 -0.29 -9.01
CA PRO A 562 -9.19 0.20 -8.25
C PRO A 562 -9.99 1.28 -8.96
N ILE A 563 -9.40 2.05 -9.86
CA ILE A 563 -10.13 3.00 -10.72
C ILE A 563 -11.10 2.25 -11.63
N LEU A 564 -10.64 1.21 -12.34
CA LEU A 564 -11.50 0.42 -13.25
C LEU A 564 -12.53 -0.43 -12.50
N ILE A 565 -12.30 -0.82 -11.25
CA ILE A 565 -13.29 -1.47 -10.40
C ILE A 565 -14.46 -0.52 -10.10
N GLN A 566 -14.17 0.77 -9.93
CA GLN A 566 -15.17 1.78 -9.58
C GLN A 566 -15.86 2.40 -10.81
N ALA A 567 -15.17 2.47 -11.94
CA ALA A 567 -15.67 3.11 -13.15
C ALA A 567 -17.05 2.61 -13.63
N PRO A 568 -17.40 1.31 -13.50
CA PRO A 568 -18.75 0.81 -13.85
C PRO A 568 -19.90 1.45 -13.07
N LEU A 569 -19.65 2.06 -11.92
CA LEU A 569 -20.64 2.78 -11.13
C LEU A 569 -21.11 4.08 -11.83
N PHE A 570 -20.38 4.51 -12.85
CA PHE A 570 -20.60 5.76 -13.60
C PHE A 570 -20.95 5.44 -15.04
N GLU A 571 -22.23 5.51 -15.35
CA GLU A 571 -22.83 4.98 -16.60
C GLU A 571 -22.13 5.47 -17.89
N SER A 572 -21.70 6.74 -17.94
CA SER A 572 -21.11 7.30 -19.16
C SER A 572 -19.71 6.75 -19.42
N LEU A 573 -18.98 6.33 -18.39
CA LEU A 573 -17.61 5.84 -18.50
C LEU A 573 -17.53 4.48 -19.22
N GLY A 574 -18.56 3.63 -19.07
CA GLY A 574 -18.65 2.35 -19.77
C GLY A 574 -19.13 2.45 -21.23
N LYS A 575 -19.52 3.65 -21.70
CA LYS A 575 -20.05 3.87 -23.05
C LYS A 575 -19.02 4.34 -24.07
N VAL A 576 -17.80 4.63 -23.62
CA VAL A 576 -16.72 5.17 -24.44
C VAL A 576 -15.48 4.27 -24.39
N ARG A 577 -14.62 4.38 -25.38
CA ARG A 577 -13.33 3.69 -25.38
C ARG A 577 -12.38 4.34 -24.37
N TRP A 578 -11.52 3.51 -23.80
CA TRP A 578 -10.45 3.94 -22.93
C TRP A 578 -9.07 3.72 -23.57
N TYR A 579 -8.15 4.61 -23.30
CA TYR A 579 -6.75 4.53 -23.70
C TYR A 579 -5.89 4.74 -22.49
N GLY A 580 -4.83 3.95 -22.38
CA GLY A 580 -3.95 3.99 -21.22
C GLY A 580 -2.53 4.41 -21.56
N SER A 581 -1.59 4.00 -20.71
CA SER A 581 -0.17 4.29 -20.78
C SER A 581 0.67 3.02 -20.63
N ASP A 582 1.95 3.08 -20.96
CA ASP A 582 2.91 1.98 -20.89
C ASP A 582 2.97 1.31 -19.52
N SER A 583 2.91 2.11 -18.47
CA SER A 583 2.97 1.64 -17.08
C SER A 583 1.73 0.87 -16.59
N ILE A 584 0.64 0.87 -17.38
CA ILE A 584 -0.57 0.08 -17.13
C ILE A 584 -0.47 -1.29 -17.81
N THR A 585 0.27 -1.35 -18.91
CA THR A 585 0.39 -2.56 -19.72
C THR A 585 0.94 -3.71 -18.88
N GLU A 586 0.30 -4.89 -19.02
CA GLU A 586 0.64 -6.11 -18.29
C GLU A 586 0.48 -6.05 -16.76
N ASN A 587 -0.32 -5.10 -16.27
CA ASN A 587 -0.69 -5.07 -14.87
C ASN A 587 -1.48 -6.33 -14.48
N HIS A 588 -0.82 -7.26 -13.78
CA HIS A 588 -1.44 -8.52 -13.34
C HIS A 588 -2.57 -8.31 -12.32
N HIS A 589 -2.53 -7.23 -11.53
CA HIS A 589 -3.62 -6.94 -10.59
C HIS A 589 -4.91 -6.61 -11.34
N LEU A 590 -4.81 -5.94 -12.49
CA LEU A 590 -5.93 -5.61 -13.33
C LEU A 590 -6.59 -6.87 -13.93
N THR A 591 -5.81 -7.81 -14.46
CA THR A 591 -6.33 -9.04 -15.09
C THR A 591 -6.80 -10.08 -14.07
N LYS A 592 -6.19 -10.14 -12.88
CA LYS A 592 -6.62 -11.03 -11.78
C LYS A 592 -7.93 -10.59 -11.11
N ASN A 593 -8.28 -9.33 -11.18
CA ASN A 593 -9.56 -8.84 -10.66
C ASN A 593 -10.61 -8.82 -11.78
N VAL A 594 -11.67 -9.58 -11.59
CA VAL A 594 -12.73 -9.78 -12.61
C VAL A 594 -13.41 -8.48 -13.00
N ASP A 595 -13.65 -7.57 -12.05
CA ASP A 595 -14.40 -6.33 -12.29
C ASP A 595 -13.57 -5.36 -13.14
N SER A 596 -12.29 -5.16 -12.80
CA SER A 596 -11.38 -4.31 -13.59
C SER A 596 -11.12 -4.89 -14.98
N ALA A 597 -10.88 -6.21 -15.07
CA ALA A 597 -10.63 -6.87 -16.34
C ALA A 597 -11.85 -6.81 -17.27
N LEU A 598 -13.05 -7.04 -16.73
CA LEU A 598 -14.29 -6.95 -17.48
C LEU A 598 -14.53 -5.53 -18.02
N PHE A 599 -14.31 -4.51 -17.19
CA PHE A 599 -14.45 -3.12 -17.61
C PHE A 599 -13.40 -2.75 -18.67
N ALA A 600 -12.12 -3.15 -18.49
CA ALA A 600 -11.08 -2.93 -19.49
C ALA A 600 -11.43 -3.57 -20.83
N MET A 601 -11.94 -4.81 -20.83
CA MET A 601 -12.38 -5.51 -22.03
C MET A 601 -13.59 -4.81 -22.67
N GLN A 602 -14.60 -4.41 -21.89
CA GLN A 602 -15.82 -3.76 -22.39
C GLN A 602 -15.55 -2.38 -23.01
N THR A 603 -14.63 -1.62 -22.46
CA THR A 603 -14.27 -0.29 -22.93
C THR A 603 -13.12 -0.31 -23.94
N HIS A 604 -12.67 -1.51 -24.32
CA HIS A 604 -11.53 -1.69 -25.24
C HIS A 604 -10.31 -0.86 -24.81
N PHE A 605 -9.88 -1.09 -23.56
CA PHE A 605 -8.81 -0.33 -22.92
C PHE A 605 -7.45 -0.64 -23.55
N ALA A 606 -7.05 0.16 -24.53
CA ALA A 606 -5.82 -0.02 -25.29
C ALA A 606 -4.65 0.72 -24.64
N ASN A 607 -3.56 0.00 -24.36
CA ASN A 607 -2.39 0.52 -23.66
C ASN A 607 -1.14 0.28 -24.49
N PRO A 608 -0.32 1.30 -24.79
CA PRO A 608 0.94 1.12 -25.52
C PRO A 608 2.03 0.60 -24.59
N LEU A 609 2.96 -0.15 -25.15
CA LEU A 609 4.23 -0.47 -24.52
C LEU A 609 5.33 -0.42 -25.58
N TYR A 610 6.46 0.23 -25.24
CA TYR A 610 7.66 0.14 -26.03
C TYR A 610 8.06 -1.33 -26.24
N SER A 611 8.30 -1.76 -27.45
CA SER A 611 8.57 -3.15 -27.76
C SER A 611 9.96 -3.36 -28.35
N ILE A 612 10.57 -4.47 -27.96
CA ILE A 612 11.79 -4.99 -28.58
C ILE A 612 11.37 -5.61 -29.92
N GLY A 613 12.00 -5.18 -31.02
CA GLY A 613 11.65 -5.66 -32.33
C GLY A 613 11.75 -7.18 -32.46
N SER A 614 10.91 -7.75 -33.32
CA SER A 614 10.87 -9.20 -33.57
C SER A 614 12.24 -9.79 -34.05
N SER A 615 13.10 -8.94 -34.63
CA SER A 615 14.47 -9.30 -35.01
C SER A 615 15.36 -9.69 -33.82
N GLU A 616 15.04 -9.27 -32.60
CA GLU A 616 15.82 -9.53 -31.40
C GLU A 616 15.27 -10.72 -30.56
N ALA A 617 14.22 -11.39 -31.05
CA ALA A 617 13.56 -12.46 -30.32
C ALA A 617 14.52 -13.62 -29.94
N GLU A 618 15.50 -13.94 -30.77
CA GLU A 618 16.50 -14.98 -30.50
C GLU A 618 17.41 -14.58 -29.32
N LYS A 619 17.87 -13.34 -29.28
CA LYS A 619 18.74 -12.82 -28.21
C LYS A 619 18.03 -12.76 -26.84
N THR A 620 16.71 -12.63 -26.83
CA THR A 620 15.94 -12.57 -25.59
C THR A 620 15.61 -13.93 -24.99
N THR A 621 15.87 -15.04 -25.72
CA THR A 621 15.44 -16.39 -25.31
C THR A 621 16.01 -16.80 -23.95
N GLU A 622 17.32 -16.67 -23.74
CA GLU A 622 17.94 -17.02 -22.45
C GLU A 622 17.44 -16.18 -21.28
N LEU A 623 17.19 -14.88 -21.51
CA LEU A 623 16.62 -14.00 -20.48
C LEU A 623 15.19 -14.42 -20.16
N LYS A 624 14.39 -14.75 -21.18
CA LYS A 624 13.02 -15.21 -21.02
C LYS A 624 12.96 -16.53 -20.24
N GLU A 625 13.82 -17.50 -20.56
CA GLU A 625 13.93 -18.76 -19.81
C GLU A 625 14.32 -18.53 -18.35
N ALA A 626 15.23 -17.59 -18.08
CA ALA A 626 15.60 -17.24 -16.70
C ALA A 626 14.42 -16.62 -15.93
N LEU A 627 13.63 -15.74 -16.57
CA LEU A 627 12.42 -15.16 -16.01
C LEU A 627 11.35 -16.23 -15.74
N GLU A 628 11.08 -17.11 -16.72
CA GLU A 628 10.10 -18.20 -16.59
C GLU A 628 10.44 -19.19 -15.48
N LYS A 629 11.73 -19.43 -15.25
CA LYS A 629 12.21 -20.32 -14.20
C LYS A 629 11.94 -19.76 -12.78
N GLU A 630 12.08 -18.45 -12.60
CA GLU A 630 11.96 -17.80 -11.29
C GLU A 630 10.55 -17.23 -11.04
N LEU A 631 9.79 -16.97 -12.12
CA LEU A 631 8.48 -16.34 -12.08
C LEU A 631 7.46 -17.28 -12.72
N HIS A 632 6.32 -17.48 -12.08
CA HIS A 632 5.26 -18.35 -12.61
C HIS A 632 4.55 -17.77 -13.83
N GLU A 633 4.59 -16.45 -13.99
CA GLU A 633 4.00 -15.69 -15.11
C GLU A 633 5.05 -14.66 -15.55
N VAL A 634 5.41 -14.70 -16.80
CA VAL A 634 6.33 -13.73 -17.42
C VAL A 634 5.49 -12.87 -18.35
N GLY A 635 5.45 -11.58 -18.07
CA GLY A 635 4.87 -10.60 -18.96
C GLY A 635 5.85 -10.13 -20.05
N SER A 636 5.78 -8.85 -20.42
CA SER A 636 6.76 -8.27 -21.35
C SER A 636 8.18 -8.34 -20.79
N ILE A 637 9.09 -8.69 -21.67
CA ILE A 637 10.52 -8.70 -21.35
C ILE A 637 11.18 -7.34 -21.57
N THR A 638 10.46 -6.32 -22.03
CA THR A 638 11.02 -5.03 -22.44
C THR A 638 11.84 -4.35 -21.34
N TYR A 639 11.24 -4.12 -20.17
CA TYR A 639 11.97 -3.48 -19.08
C TYR A 639 13.02 -4.39 -18.43
N PRO A 640 12.77 -5.69 -18.22
CA PRO A 640 13.82 -6.65 -17.84
C PRO A 640 15.02 -6.68 -18.79
N ALA A 641 14.80 -6.65 -20.11
CA ALA A 641 15.87 -6.61 -21.10
C ALA A 641 16.67 -5.28 -21.04
N ASN A 642 15.99 -4.15 -20.85
CA ASN A 642 16.67 -2.89 -20.63
C ASN A 642 17.49 -2.90 -19.34
N GLY A 643 16.98 -3.51 -18.27
CA GLY A 643 17.73 -3.72 -17.02
C GLY A 643 18.97 -4.58 -17.21
N TYR A 644 18.85 -5.69 -17.94
CA TYR A 644 19.96 -6.57 -18.30
C TYR A 644 21.04 -5.81 -19.08
N ASP A 645 20.66 -5.09 -20.14
CA ASP A 645 21.58 -4.32 -20.96
C ASP A 645 22.21 -3.16 -20.18
N SER A 646 21.46 -2.53 -19.27
CA SER A 646 21.99 -1.50 -18.37
C SER A 646 23.15 -2.01 -17.52
N TYR A 647 23.09 -3.27 -17.06
CA TYR A 647 24.16 -3.86 -16.26
C TYR A 647 25.41 -4.13 -17.11
N TRP A 648 25.24 -4.63 -18.32
CA TRP A 648 26.34 -4.79 -19.29
C TRP A 648 27.04 -3.46 -19.59
N ILE A 649 26.25 -2.43 -19.92
CA ILE A 649 26.79 -1.09 -20.22
C ILE A 649 27.53 -0.52 -19.00
N ALA A 650 26.94 -0.66 -17.80
CA ALA A 650 27.57 -0.20 -16.57
C ALA A 650 28.94 -0.90 -16.33
N SER A 651 28.98 -2.21 -16.47
CA SER A 651 30.18 -3.00 -16.25
C SER A 651 31.28 -2.71 -17.27
N LEU A 652 30.91 -2.67 -18.55
CA LEU A 652 31.84 -2.33 -19.63
C LEU A 652 32.36 -0.89 -19.50
N SER A 653 31.54 0.07 -19.06
CA SER A 653 31.96 1.45 -18.85
C SER A 653 32.95 1.58 -17.70
N LEU A 654 32.72 0.85 -16.58
CA LEU A 654 33.66 0.82 -15.47
C LEU A 654 35.00 0.20 -15.87
N TYR A 655 34.95 -0.92 -16.65
CA TYR A 655 36.14 -1.53 -17.22
C TYR A 655 36.92 -0.58 -18.13
N LYS A 656 36.26 0.09 -19.08
CA LYS A 656 36.88 1.03 -20.00
C LYS A 656 37.48 2.22 -19.26
N ASN A 657 36.75 2.79 -18.29
CA ASN A 657 37.24 3.90 -17.48
C ASN A 657 38.55 3.54 -16.75
N ASP A 658 38.59 2.38 -16.12
CA ASP A 658 39.75 1.91 -15.38
C ASP A 658 40.97 1.65 -16.28
N THR A 659 40.74 1.05 -17.46
CA THR A 659 41.81 0.74 -18.42
C THR A 659 42.36 1.99 -19.10
N LEU A 660 41.54 3.01 -19.32
CA LEU A 660 41.95 4.32 -19.85
C LEU A 660 42.79 5.11 -18.83
N ASP A 661 42.38 5.15 -17.59
CA ASP A 661 43.11 5.80 -16.49
C ASP A 661 44.54 5.22 -16.30
N ASN A 662 44.67 3.90 -16.49
CA ASN A 662 45.97 3.20 -16.34
C ASN A 662 46.91 3.37 -17.55
N ASN A 663 46.39 3.60 -18.76
CA ASN A 663 47.17 3.66 -20.00
C ASN A 663 47.55 5.08 -20.47
N ASN A 664 46.83 6.11 -20.01
CA ASN A 664 47.06 7.50 -20.48
C ASN A 664 47.69 8.39 -19.39
N LYS A 665 49.03 8.49 -19.42
CA LYS A 665 49.75 9.54 -18.67
C LYS A 665 49.83 10.87 -19.36
N GLU A 666 49.43 10.99 -20.62
CA GLU A 666 49.44 12.24 -21.41
C GLU A 666 48.28 12.30 -22.38
N ASN A 667 47.41 13.32 -22.21
CA ASN A 667 46.43 13.92 -23.12
C ASN A 667 45.02 13.32 -23.26
N VAL A 668 44.05 14.18 -22.87
CA VAL A 668 42.59 14.11 -23.05
C VAL A 668 41.92 13.00 -22.30
N THR A 669 41.61 13.25 -21.03
CA THR A 669 40.74 12.41 -20.21
C THR A 669 39.29 12.64 -20.65
N LYS A 670 38.67 11.60 -21.30
CA LYS A 670 37.22 11.56 -21.49
C LYS A 670 36.54 11.53 -20.14
N SER A 671 35.47 12.30 -20.02
CA SER A 671 34.63 12.21 -18.81
C SER A 671 33.98 10.80 -18.68
N PHE A 672 33.69 10.39 -17.47
CA PHE A 672 33.03 9.08 -17.26
C PHE A 672 31.67 9.04 -17.99
N ARG A 673 30.95 10.16 -18.08
CA ARG A 673 29.73 10.29 -18.87
C ARG A 673 29.96 9.98 -20.37
N GLU A 674 31.01 10.51 -20.98
CA GLU A 674 31.34 10.23 -22.37
C GLU A 674 31.67 8.77 -22.60
N ILE A 675 32.38 8.11 -21.68
CA ILE A 675 32.68 6.68 -21.75
C ILE A 675 31.39 5.86 -21.71
N VAL A 676 30.43 6.21 -20.84
CA VAL A 676 29.13 5.53 -20.74
C VAL A 676 28.33 5.73 -22.03
N PHE A 677 28.28 6.96 -22.56
CA PHE A 677 27.59 7.27 -23.81
C PHE A 677 28.14 6.44 -24.97
N GLU A 678 29.45 6.47 -25.21
CA GLU A 678 30.09 5.68 -26.28
C GLU A 678 29.94 4.16 -26.08
N THR A 679 29.93 3.71 -24.83
CA THR A 679 29.71 2.30 -24.53
C THR A 679 28.29 1.88 -24.86
N ALA A 680 27.29 2.67 -24.51
CA ALA A 680 25.90 2.42 -24.86
C ALA A 680 25.67 2.43 -26.38
N GLU A 681 26.17 3.46 -27.10
CA GLU A 681 26.06 3.55 -28.55
C GLU A 681 26.71 2.38 -29.31
N SER A 682 27.78 1.80 -28.76
CA SER A 682 28.46 0.63 -29.32
C SER A 682 27.84 -0.70 -28.92
N PHE A 683 26.91 -0.71 -27.98
CA PHE A 683 26.34 -1.93 -27.41
C PHE A 683 25.11 -2.40 -28.21
N ASN A 684 25.08 -3.68 -28.53
CA ASN A 684 23.96 -4.32 -29.19
C ASN A 684 23.50 -5.51 -28.32
N GLY A 685 22.64 -5.22 -27.36
CA GLY A 685 22.22 -6.14 -26.31
C GLY A 685 20.97 -6.95 -26.65
N VAL A 686 20.37 -7.51 -25.61
CA VAL A 686 19.10 -8.26 -25.71
C VAL A 686 17.91 -7.35 -26.00
N SER A 687 17.98 -6.05 -25.65
CA SER A 687 16.98 -5.05 -26.00
C SER A 687 17.20 -4.46 -27.41
N GLY A 688 18.16 -4.99 -28.16
CA GLY A 688 18.56 -4.53 -29.49
C GLY A 688 19.63 -3.42 -29.46
N LYS A 689 19.89 -2.84 -30.63
CA LYS A 689 20.84 -1.75 -30.75
C LYS A 689 20.37 -0.52 -29.96
N ILE A 690 21.28 0.09 -29.21
CA ILE A 690 21.02 1.29 -28.44
C ILE A 690 21.56 2.48 -29.23
N GLU A 691 20.66 3.40 -29.58
CA GLU A 691 20.98 4.68 -30.18
C GLU A 691 20.45 5.77 -29.23
N LEU A 692 21.32 6.69 -28.82
CA LEU A 692 20.99 7.73 -27.83
C LEU A 692 20.98 9.12 -28.49
N ASN A 693 20.07 9.99 -28.01
CA ASN A 693 20.12 11.40 -28.34
C ASN A 693 21.15 12.16 -27.46
N ASN A 694 21.33 13.46 -27.66
CA ASN A 694 22.27 14.27 -26.88
C ASN A 694 21.94 14.34 -25.39
N ALA A 695 20.66 14.11 -25.01
CA ALA A 695 20.22 14.02 -23.61
C ALA A 695 20.51 12.66 -22.98
N GLY A 696 20.95 11.65 -23.74
CA GLY A 696 21.19 10.30 -23.26
C GLY A 696 19.95 9.42 -23.26
N ASP A 697 18.89 9.80 -23.99
CA ASP A 697 17.68 9.01 -24.12
C ASP A 697 17.71 8.18 -25.39
N ARG A 698 17.15 6.96 -25.35
CA ARG A 698 17.03 6.10 -26.50
C ARG A 698 16.19 6.75 -27.60
N VAL A 699 16.69 6.73 -28.83
CA VAL A 699 16.03 7.35 -30.00
C VAL A 699 15.06 6.35 -30.62
N GLY A 700 13.76 6.68 -30.60
CA GLY A 700 12.74 5.94 -31.31
C GLY A 700 12.53 4.51 -30.79
N GLY A 701 11.68 3.76 -31.51
CA GLY A 701 11.39 2.36 -31.23
C GLY A 701 9.96 1.97 -31.61
N ASN A 702 9.67 0.70 -31.61
CA ASN A 702 8.36 0.18 -31.91
C ASN A 702 7.47 0.19 -30.67
N TYR A 703 6.17 0.26 -30.87
CA TYR A 703 5.19 0.18 -29.79
C TYR A 703 4.13 -0.85 -30.12
N ASP A 704 3.83 -1.73 -29.14
CA ASP A 704 2.72 -2.65 -29.20
C ASP A 704 1.54 -2.12 -28.37
N PHE A 705 0.33 -2.15 -28.91
CA PHE A 705 -0.87 -1.88 -28.16
C PHE A 705 -1.42 -3.18 -27.58
N TRP A 706 -1.59 -3.16 -26.29
CA TRP A 706 -2.10 -4.27 -25.49
C TRP A 706 -3.50 -4.00 -25.01
N VAL A 707 -4.34 -5.01 -25.09
CA VAL A 707 -5.73 -5.02 -24.60
C VAL A 707 -5.97 -6.22 -23.70
N VAL A 708 -6.99 -6.13 -22.84
CA VAL A 708 -7.40 -7.25 -21.99
C VAL A 708 -8.45 -8.05 -22.71
N ASN A 709 -8.20 -9.34 -22.89
CA ASN A 709 -9.13 -10.31 -23.47
C ASN A 709 -9.41 -11.48 -22.52
N LYS A 710 -10.53 -12.16 -22.74
CA LYS A 710 -10.89 -13.36 -21.99
C LYS A 710 -10.37 -14.59 -22.69
N ASN A 711 -9.50 -15.34 -22.04
CA ASN A 711 -9.07 -16.64 -22.50
C ASN A 711 -10.22 -17.66 -22.31
N ASN A 712 -10.76 -18.18 -23.42
CA ASN A 712 -11.88 -19.09 -23.39
C ASN A 712 -11.54 -20.48 -22.78
N ASN A 713 -10.26 -20.88 -22.79
CA ASN A 713 -9.81 -22.17 -22.29
C ASN A 713 -9.63 -22.14 -20.78
N SER A 714 -8.97 -21.11 -20.25
CA SER A 714 -8.65 -20.96 -18.80
C SER A 714 -9.73 -20.21 -18.04
N LYS A 715 -10.66 -19.55 -18.73
CA LYS A 715 -11.66 -18.60 -18.15
C LYS A 715 -11.03 -17.43 -17.41
N SER A 716 -9.73 -17.18 -17.56
CA SER A 716 -8.99 -16.05 -17.05
C SER A 716 -9.05 -14.86 -18.00
N TYR A 717 -8.70 -13.69 -17.50
CA TYR A 717 -8.44 -12.52 -18.33
C TYR A 717 -6.94 -12.35 -18.50
N GLU A 718 -6.50 -12.05 -19.73
CA GLU A 718 -5.11 -11.98 -20.11
C GLU A 718 -4.84 -10.76 -20.98
N TRP A 719 -3.62 -10.24 -20.92
CA TRP A 719 -3.14 -9.21 -21.82
C TRP A 719 -2.75 -9.81 -23.16
N GLU A 720 -3.22 -9.21 -24.24
CA GLU A 720 -2.89 -9.64 -25.62
C GLU A 720 -2.47 -8.44 -26.45
N ILE A 721 -1.49 -8.63 -27.36
CA ILE A 721 -1.11 -7.61 -28.35
C ILE A 721 -2.19 -7.57 -29.40
N GLU A 722 -2.80 -6.40 -29.57
CA GLU A 722 -3.81 -6.16 -30.59
C GLU A 722 -3.17 -5.62 -31.87
N HIS A 723 -2.19 -4.73 -31.74
CA HIS A 723 -1.61 -4.02 -32.86
C HIS A 723 -0.18 -3.57 -32.55
N SER A 724 0.74 -3.69 -33.55
CA SER A 724 2.11 -3.22 -33.45
C SER A 724 2.30 -2.01 -34.37
N PHE A 725 2.87 -0.94 -33.82
CA PHE A 725 3.26 0.27 -34.57
C PHE A 725 4.77 0.31 -34.73
N GLU A 726 5.25 0.25 -35.99
CA GLU A 726 6.63 0.55 -36.31
C GLU A 726 6.78 2.06 -36.52
N THR A 727 7.59 2.71 -35.71
CA THR A 727 7.95 4.11 -35.96
C THR A 727 8.84 4.14 -37.19
N ALA A 728 8.40 4.79 -38.26
CA ALA A 728 9.27 5.04 -39.42
C ALA A 728 10.59 5.65 -38.94
N LYS A 729 11.74 5.09 -39.39
CA LYS A 729 13.05 5.63 -39.07
C LYS A 729 13.05 7.16 -39.36
N GLN A 730 13.24 7.97 -38.35
CA GLN A 730 13.46 9.39 -38.56
C GLN A 730 14.76 9.55 -39.33
N CYS A 731 14.69 10.07 -40.55
CA CYS A 731 15.89 10.45 -41.28
C CYS A 731 16.60 11.54 -40.49
N PRO A 732 17.94 11.49 -40.34
CA PRO A 732 18.69 12.55 -39.71
C PRO A 732 18.42 13.88 -40.45
N ALA A 733 18.18 14.95 -39.71
CA ALA A 733 17.99 16.28 -40.28
C ALA A 733 19.19 16.67 -41.12
N GLY A 734 19.08 16.56 -42.46
CA GLY A 734 20.15 16.88 -43.41
C GLY A 734 20.32 15.90 -44.58
N SER A 735 19.66 14.74 -44.60
CA SER A 735 19.72 13.84 -45.76
C SER A 735 18.58 14.12 -46.75
N HIS A 736 18.85 14.93 -47.74
CA HIS A 736 18.05 15.05 -48.96
C HIS A 736 18.44 13.90 -49.91
N SER A 737 17.91 12.70 -49.72
CA SER A 737 17.64 11.74 -50.80
C SER A 737 17.15 10.40 -50.20
N SER A 738 15.91 10.04 -50.57
CA SER A 738 15.31 8.70 -50.55
C SER A 738 15.41 7.95 -49.21
N CYS A 739 14.47 8.19 -48.32
CA CYS A 739 13.88 7.19 -47.46
C CYS A 739 12.59 6.67 -48.08
#